data_00b325b6bcc42396d969e1285cb7aab4
#
_entry.id   00b325b6bcc42396d969e1285cb7aab4
#
_cell.length_a   1.000
_cell.length_b   1.000
_cell.length_c   1.000
_cell.angle_alpha   90.00
_cell.angle_beta   90.00
_cell.angle_gamma   90.00
#
_symmetry.space_group_name_H-M   'P 1'
#
loop_
_entity.id
_entity.type
_entity.pdbx_description
1 polymer ?
#
loop_
_entity_poly.entity_id
_entity_poly.type
_entity_poly.pdbx_seq_one_letter_code
_entity_poly.pdbx_strand_id
1 'polypeptide(L)'
;MRRSWGVNALVALAAIASTWTAAANDVSQYDLRVTLDPTEQTIVGSERVDYVNDSGRAIDEILFLLYGNAGAEPNPDLHPAHLDAQYVHGFDPTWTRIRGVTDADGRAMEYDIESSSPTLQTYSLEDWFLVVALPEPLAPDERVTVTVEFETRFASAITLDNCVYRGTYVWRFGWNPVAVPPSIRDGGFLLPAAAYGATLTVPEEYRVFAGADRQTKLDTVAGLTTYELTNEHPVRSIPLVIGRDLEAVTASWEGIDLEAAYLPSGEAFARLALSYLAEILAYHSERFGTLGYRRLIVVEAPAPGFYGMAADGMILVGRSLVQLKDMPALGMYDRLAEYLLAHEAAHLWWGIGIGTDFDAENWISEGFAEYLSITYFEEKHGGSEPNLFTHLGPGLVEDLIGIELGYLNLRQHLSESPYLDLLRLGFDEPIVRPTAELEYLNGQTVRTYSKGYLVLRALESLVGRDALRDALVRANEEWRGRILDVESFRALTEEVAGVDLAAFFNDWLYGAETFDVAVDRFETVAADDGYETTVHLRRTGAVLPVEVRATLADGSTVSRLWHAGTSAGSIVLDSTSPVVRVHADPDEMLPDANRFDNHWPRQILVNHPFRSEDAPDIGRPLDAYVISISPTGISGGFRNDHQWSLVAMPHLGGDAFAADIADAFGAIDVVVAFAANIDRSLSVSATAMATALDVANGTGDLDAQFTLHTRRFSNPETGSAGTYWYPTQWLDLTFGVRGELPQAAPYVELAVGRSDAIPLYLENAFAVRAAIPGFGSGSFATIEWSGFKRFRLAPHLYFDLSAFAGAPLFGRTTTEFQYWMDRLEAFALPPYGDHQLFGRVDLVLPPLVRNLGYPILNLTRIEDVVASAFVQGGRTWGSCTLVCESGIRVEAGAMLTFVVDGVLGGNLAISLGYAVPLLGLDGESSVFLEVSLPR
;
A
#
# COMPACT_ATOMS: atom_id res chain seq x y z
N MET A 1 34.87 -49.96 22.76
CA MET A 1 33.75 -49.29 22.12
C MET A 1 34.09 -47.80 21.83
N ARG A 2 35.11 -47.53 21.06
CA ARG A 2 35.47 -46.13 20.70
C ARG A 2 36.04 -46.00 19.26
N ARG A 3 35.56 -46.82 18.31
CA ARG A 3 36.00 -46.74 16.89
C ARG A 3 34.87 -46.76 15.83
N SER A 4 33.60 -46.76 16.21
CA SER A 4 32.49 -46.79 15.23
C SER A 4 31.77 -45.46 14.98
N TRP A 5 32.01 -44.45 15.76
CA TRP A 5 31.33 -43.14 15.60
C TRP A 5 32.00 -42.23 14.55
N GLY A 6 33.29 -42.38 14.30
CA GLY A 6 33.99 -41.53 13.33
C GLY A 6 33.73 -41.91 11.88
N VAL A 7 33.39 -43.16 11.59
CA VAL A 7 33.16 -43.63 10.21
C VAL A 7 31.72 -43.29 9.77
N ASN A 8 30.75 -43.37 10.66
CA ASN A 8 29.36 -43.02 10.35
C ASN A 8 29.15 -41.52 10.19
N ALA A 9 29.88 -40.70 10.94
CA ALA A 9 29.85 -39.24 10.74
C ALA A 9 30.52 -38.82 9.43
N LEU A 10 31.60 -39.43 9.03
CA LEU A 10 32.27 -39.20 7.75
C LEU A 10 31.44 -39.68 6.54
N VAL A 11 30.74 -40.82 6.68
CA VAL A 11 29.83 -41.32 5.63
C VAL A 11 28.56 -40.45 5.52
N ALA A 12 28.02 -39.94 6.64
CA ALA A 12 26.89 -39.00 6.62
C ALA A 12 27.30 -37.65 6.04
N LEU A 13 28.47 -37.12 6.39
CA LEU A 13 29.01 -35.89 5.79
C LEU A 13 29.35 -36.07 4.30
N ALA A 14 29.86 -37.23 3.88
CA ALA A 14 30.11 -37.56 2.48
C ALA A 14 28.80 -37.78 1.69
N ALA A 15 27.75 -38.32 2.31
CA ALA A 15 26.45 -38.47 1.68
C ALA A 15 25.73 -37.13 1.56
N ILE A 16 25.82 -36.24 2.55
CA ILE A 16 25.32 -34.86 2.46
C ILE A 16 26.10 -34.07 1.41
N ALA A 17 27.44 -34.14 1.39
CA ALA A 17 28.25 -33.53 0.35
C ALA A 17 27.99 -34.10 -1.06
N SER A 18 27.64 -35.37 -1.19
CA SER A 18 27.32 -35.98 -2.49
C SER A 18 25.89 -35.65 -2.98
N THR A 19 24.93 -35.42 -2.10
CA THR A 19 23.60 -34.94 -2.50
C THR A 19 23.63 -33.46 -2.89
N TRP A 20 24.47 -32.64 -2.27
CA TRP A 20 24.63 -31.22 -2.62
C TRP A 20 25.39 -31.02 -3.94
N THR A 21 26.42 -31.84 -4.23
CA THR A 21 27.07 -31.80 -5.56
C THR A 21 26.16 -32.30 -6.68
N ALA A 22 25.16 -33.14 -6.39
CA ALA A 22 24.17 -33.55 -7.38
C ALA A 22 23.17 -32.42 -7.67
N ALA A 23 22.62 -31.74 -6.65
CA ALA A 23 21.68 -30.62 -6.85
C ALA A 23 22.31 -29.42 -7.56
N ALA A 24 23.59 -29.11 -7.32
CA ALA A 24 24.33 -28.07 -8.02
C ALA A 24 24.64 -28.43 -9.47
N ASN A 25 24.56 -29.69 -9.85
CA ASN A 25 24.78 -30.15 -11.22
C ASN A 25 23.52 -30.06 -12.11
N ASP A 26 22.34 -29.82 -11.52
CA ASP A 26 21.07 -29.80 -12.28
C ASP A 26 20.61 -28.38 -12.64
N VAL A 27 21.30 -27.34 -12.20
CA VAL A 27 20.97 -25.92 -12.47
C VAL A 27 22.13 -25.21 -13.17
N SER A 28 21.85 -24.08 -13.81
CA SER A 28 22.88 -23.20 -14.39
C SER A 28 23.81 -22.67 -13.30
N GLN A 29 25.07 -22.36 -13.66
CA GLN A 29 26.08 -21.88 -12.70
C GLN A 29 26.67 -20.57 -13.22
N TYR A 30 26.83 -19.60 -12.29
CA TYR A 30 27.39 -18.28 -12.58
C TYR A 30 28.67 -18.04 -11.77
N ASP A 31 29.76 -17.66 -12.43
CA ASP A 31 30.98 -17.12 -11.82
C ASP A 31 31.16 -15.68 -12.28
N LEU A 32 30.88 -14.72 -11.38
CA LEU A 32 30.90 -13.29 -11.67
C LEU A 32 32.21 -12.68 -11.18
N ARG A 33 32.80 -11.76 -11.97
CA ARG A 33 33.96 -10.97 -11.59
C ARG A 33 33.73 -9.52 -11.94
N VAL A 34 33.44 -8.72 -10.92
CA VAL A 34 32.92 -7.37 -11.11
C VAL A 34 33.60 -6.36 -10.19
N THR A 35 33.66 -5.12 -10.67
CA THR A 35 34.21 -3.97 -9.94
C THR A 35 33.21 -2.83 -9.93
N LEU A 36 32.99 -2.21 -8.76
CA LEU A 36 32.19 -1.00 -8.62
C LEU A 36 33.03 0.22 -9.00
N ASP A 37 32.55 1.00 -9.96
CA ASP A 37 33.04 2.34 -10.24
C ASP A 37 32.07 3.39 -9.65
N PRO A 38 32.36 3.99 -8.51
CA PRO A 38 31.46 4.97 -7.90
C PRO A 38 31.45 6.32 -8.62
N THR A 39 32.37 6.60 -9.55
CA THR A 39 32.40 7.84 -10.34
C THR A 39 31.37 7.80 -11.44
N GLU A 40 31.29 6.66 -12.13
CA GLU A 40 30.32 6.42 -13.19
C GLU A 40 29.01 5.78 -12.67
N GLN A 41 29.00 5.41 -11.38
CA GLN A 41 27.89 4.68 -10.73
C GLN A 41 27.58 3.34 -11.43
N THR A 42 28.63 2.60 -11.81
CA THR A 42 28.49 1.34 -12.54
C THR A 42 29.15 0.16 -11.84
N ILE A 43 28.63 -1.03 -12.10
CA ILE A 43 29.35 -2.30 -11.91
C ILE A 43 29.81 -2.77 -13.29
N VAL A 44 31.11 -3.04 -13.43
CA VAL A 44 31.72 -3.49 -14.68
C VAL A 44 32.41 -4.82 -14.47
N GLY A 45 32.23 -5.75 -15.37
CA GLY A 45 32.92 -7.03 -15.30
C GLY A 45 32.42 -8.06 -16.29
N SER A 46 32.55 -9.30 -15.90
CA SER A 46 32.13 -10.45 -16.69
C SER A 46 31.48 -11.50 -15.80
N GLU A 47 30.59 -12.26 -16.41
CA GLU A 47 30.06 -13.50 -15.87
C GLU A 47 30.35 -14.67 -16.80
N ARG A 48 30.79 -15.76 -16.24
CA ARG A 48 30.85 -17.04 -16.90
C ARG A 48 29.64 -17.85 -16.49
N VAL A 49 28.83 -18.26 -17.45
CA VAL A 49 27.60 -19.02 -17.24
C VAL A 49 27.77 -20.41 -17.82
N ASP A 50 27.74 -21.42 -16.98
CA ASP A 50 27.58 -22.81 -17.40
C ASP A 50 26.08 -23.11 -17.47
N TYR A 51 25.47 -22.80 -18.61
CA TYR A 51 24.01 -22.87 -18.82
C TYR A 51 23.57 -24.31 -19.00
N VAL A 52 22.43 -24.66 -18.38
CA VAL A 52 21.72 -25.94 -18.57
C VAL A 52 20.43 -25.67 -19.31
N ASN A 53 20.15 -26.46 -20.35
CA ASN A 53 18.87 -26.39 -21.02
C ASN A 53 17.81 -27.22 -20.28
N ASP A 54 17.05 -26.58 -19.41
CA ASP A 54 15.93 -27.18 -18.66
C ASP A 54 14.56 -27.02 -19.35
N SER A 55 14.53 -26.53 -20.60
CA SER A 55 13.29 -26.23 -21.32
C SER A 55 12.54 -27.47 -21.83
N GLY A 56 13.10 -28.67 -21.67
CA GLY A 56 12.54 -29.94 -22.17
C GLY A 56 12.55 -30.10 -23.68
N ARG A 57 13.14 -29.15 -24.43
CA ARG A 57 13.29 -29.18 -25.89
C ARG A 57 14.69 -28.71 -26.33
N ALA A 58 15.13 -29.08 -27.54
CA ALA A 58 16.35 -28.51 -28.06
C ALA A 58 16.18 -27.02 -28.37
N ILE A 59 17.18 -26.21 -28.00
CA ILE A 59 17.23 -24.75 -28.23
C ILE A 59 18.45 -24.40 -29.10
N ASP A 60 18.33 -23.39 -29.92
CA ASP A 60 19.38 -22.85 -30.78
C ASP A 60 19.91 -21.48 -30.35
N GLU A 61 19.36 -20.97 -29.23
CA GLU A 61 19.76 -19.71 -28.63
C GLU A 61 19.58 -19.74 -27.08
N ILE A 62 20.30 -18.88 -26.38
CA ILE A 62 20.12 -18.62 -24.96
C ILE A 62 19.63 -17.19 -24.80
N LEU A 63 18.57 -17.01 -24.01
CA LEU A 63 17.98 -15.72 -23.69
C LEU A 63 18.45 -15.26 -22.33
N PHE A 64 19.00 -14.04 -22.25
CA PHE A 64 19.32 -13.39 -20.98
C PHE A 64 18.48 -12.14 -20.79
N LEU A 65 17.88 -12.02 -19.62
CA LEU A 65 17.16 -10.82 -19.20
C LEU A 65 18.17 -9.73 -18.80
N LEU A 66 18.02 -8.53 -19.36
CA LEU A 66 18.80 -7.34 -19.03
C LEU A 66 17.95 -6.40 -18.14
N TYR A 67 17.69 -6.83 -16.90
CA TYR A 67 16.77 -6.12 -15.99
C TYR A 67 17.17 -4.66 -15.72
N GLY A 68 18.45 -4.31 -15.80
CA GLY A 68 18.92 -2.94 -15.69
C GLY A 68 18.26 -2.01 -16.72
N ASN A 69 17.83 -2.52 -17.87
CA ASN A 69 17.18 -1.71 -18.91
C ASN A 69 15.72 -1.37 -18.59
N ALA A 70 15.12 -1.95 -17.55
CA ALA A 70 13.79 -1.56 -17.06
C ALA A 70 13.68 -0.06 -16.74
N GLY A 71 14.77 0.56 -16.30
CA GLY A 71 14.85 1.99 -16.00
C GLY A 71 15.64 2.79 -17.06
N ALA A 72 15.82 2.28 -18.28
CA ALA A 72 16.59 2.98 -19.31
C ALA A 72 15.89 4.24 -19.84
N GLU A 73 14.56 4.22 -19.84
CA GLU A 73 13.73 5.34 -20.26
C GLU A 73 12.66 5.67 -19.20
N PRO A 74 12.22 6.93 -19.12
CA PRO A 74 11.12 7.25 -18.23
C PRO A 74 9.85 6.57 -18.71
N ASN A 75 9.05 6.03 -17.80
CA ASN A 75 7.76 5.47 -18.14
C ASN A 75 6.91 6.53 -18.88
N PRO A 76 6.54 6.28 -20.15
CA PRO A 76 5.81 7.25 -20.97
C PRO A 76 4.41 7.55 -20.44
N ASP A 77 3.89 6.68 -19.60
CA ASP A 77 2.54 6.77 -19.04
C ASP A 77 2.47 7.62 -17.79
N LEU A 78 3.61 7.90 -17.17
CA LEU A 78 3.70 8.78 -16.01
C LEU A 78 4.00 10.22 -16.44
N HIS A 79 3.24 11.15 -15.90
CA HIS A 79 3.62 12.56 -16.03
C HIS A 79 5.00 12.80 -15.39
N PRO A 80 5.91 13.56 -16.04
CA PRO A 80 7.27 13.75 -15.52
C PRO A 80 7.35 14.26 -14.09
N ALA A 81 6.34 14.95 -13.59
CA ALA A 81 6.29 15.39 -12.19
C ALA A 81 6.23 14.23 -11.18
N HIS A 82 5.72 13.06 -11.57
CA HIS A 82 5.76 11.86 -10.71
C HIS A 82 7.15 11.25 -10.62
N LEU A 83 7.89 11.33 -11.73
CA LEU A 83 9.28 10.88 -11.73
C LEU A 83 10.15 11.73 -10.80
N ASP A 84 9.80 13.00 -10.58
CA ASP A 84 10.51 13.87 -9.64
C ASP A 84 10.42 13.37 -8.19
N ALA A 85 9.41 12.56 -7.84
CA ALA A 85 9.35 11.93 -6.52
C ALA A 85 10.49 10.92 -6.30
N GLN A 86 10.85 10.19 -7.35
CA GLN A 86 11.88 9.15 -7.32
C GLN A 86 13.28 9.69 -7.63
N TYR A 87 13.41 10.68 -8.52
CA TYR A 87 14.68 11.17 -9.02
C TYR A 87 15.01 12.56 -8.48
N VAL A 88 16.08 12.64 -7.66
CA VAL A 88 16.46 13.89 -6.95
C VAL A 88 16.80 15.03 -7.91
N HIS A 89 17.40 14.73 -9.05
CA HIS A 89 17.87 15.71 -10.04
C HIS A 89 17.13 15.61 -11.38
N GLY A 90 15.96 14.97 -11.41
CA GLY A 90 15.24 14.55 -12.59
C GLY A 90 15.63 13.14 -13.01
N PHE A 91 14.95 12.62 -14.03
CA PHE A 91 15.17 11.24 -14.47
C PHE A 91 16.64 10.95 -14.74
N ASP A 92 17.12 9.87 -14.16
CA ASP A 92 18.47 9.34 -14.30
C ASP A 92 18.37 7.84 -14.66
N PRO A 93 18.80 7.39 -15.86
CA PRO A 93 18.54 6.03 -16.33
C PRO A 93 19.38 4.99 -15.61
N THR A 94 18.80 3.82 -15.35
CA THR A 94 19.54 2.57 -15.19
C THR A 94 19.73 1.90 -16.57
N TRP A 95 20.74 1.10 -16.71
CA TRP A 95 20.91 0.29 -17.92
C TRP A 95 21.93 -0.82 -17.70
N THR A 96 21.82 -1.90 -18.52
CA THR A 96 22.84 -2.94 -18.66
C THR A 96 23.29 -2.98 -20.13
N ARG A 97 24.58 -2.84 -20.36
CA ARG A 97 25.21 -2.87 -21.69
C ARG A 97 26.09 -4.08 -21.82
N ILE A 98 25.95 -4.80 -22.94
CA ILE A 98 26.78 -5.94 -23.27
C ILE A 98 28.00 -5.44 -24.07
N ARG A 99 29.18 -5.84 -23.62
CA ARG A 99 30.47 -5.49 -24.24
C ARG A 99 31.00 -6.58 -25.14
N GLY A 100 30.62 -7.84 -24.89
CA GLY A 100 31.01 -9.00 -25.69
C GLY A 100 30.49 -10.30 -25.14
N VAL A 101 30.37 -11.28 -26.00
CA VAL A 101 29.98 -12.65 -25.66
C VAL A 101 30.97 -13.62 -26.27
N THR A 102 31.45 -14.59 -25.48
CA THR A 102 32.42 -15.61 -25.95
C THR A 102 32.03 -17.00 -25.46
N ASP A 103 32.47 -18.01 -26.22
CA ASP A 103 32.36 -19.42 -25.85
C ASP A 103 33.41 -19.86 -24.81
N ALA A 104 33.40 -21.13 -24.42
CA ALA A 104 34.34 -21.72 -23.46
C ALA A 104 35.84 -21.60 -23.90
N ASP A 105 36.10 -21.52 -25.20
CA ASP A 105 37.45 -21.36 -25.77
C ASP A 105 37.84 -19.85 -25.91
N GLY A 106 36.97 -18.93 -25.55
CA GLY A 106 37.17 -17.48 -25.71
C GLY A 106 36.91 -16.96 -27.14
N ARG A 107 36.25 -17.72 -28.00
CA ARG A 107 35.86 -17.26 -29.33
C ARG A 107 34.58 -16.43 -29.24
N ALA A 108 34.52 -15.33 -29.98
CA ALA A 108 33.34 -14.49 -30.06
C ALA A 108 32.12 -15.28 -30.56
N MET A 109 30.99 -15.12 -29.86
CA MET A 109 29.69 -15.65 -30.26
C MET A 109 28.84 -14.55 -30.89
N GLU A 110 27.94 -14.95 -31.78
CA GLU A 110 26.95 -14.06 -32.36
C GLU A 110 25.84 -13.80 -31.35
N TYR A 111 25.46 -12.52 -31.18
CA TYR A 111 24.37 -12.15 -30.29
C TYR A 111 23.63 -10.92 -30.82
N ASP A 112 22.39 -10.81 -30.41
CA ASP A 112 21.53 -9.65 -30.66
C ASP A 112 20.94 -9.11 -29.34
N ILE A 113 20.52 -7.85 -29.38
CA ILE A 113 19.76 -7.22 -28.27
C ILE A 113 18.34 -6.99 -28.78
N GLU A 114 17.37 -7.56 -28.09
CA GLU A 114 15.96 -7.50 -28.45
C GLU A 114 15.14 -6.73 -27.43
N SER A 115 14.18 -5.96 -27.91
CA SER A 115 13.15 -5.34 -27.12
C SER A 115 11.96 -6.29 -26.96
N SER A 116 11.29 -6.27 -25.82
CA SER A 116 10.05 -7.02 -25.62
C SER A 116 8.83 -6.21 -26.01
N SER A 117 7.73 -6.87 -26.30
CA SER A 117 6.42 -6.23 -26.33
C SER A 117 6.01 -5.82 -24.92
N PRO A 118 5.33 -4.68 -24.74
CA PRO A 118 4.98 -4.17 -23.41
C PRO A 118 3.98 -5.09 -22.72
N THR A 119 4.47 -6.03 -21.95
CA THR A 119 3.69 -6.87 -21.03
C THR A 119 3.78 -6.40 -19.60
N LEU A 120 4.90 -5.75 -19.22
CA LEU A 120 5.10 -5.12 -17.90
C LEU A 120 4.93 -3.61 -18.03
N GLN A 121 3.77 -3.13 -17.69
CA GLN A 121 3.30 -1.76 -17.95
C GLN A 121 4.02 -0.65 -17.16
N THR A 122 4.94 -0.98 -16.26
CA THR A 122 5.66 0.00 -15.43
C THR A 122 7.08 0.26 -15.89
N TYR A 123 7.61 -0.51 -16.86
CA TYR A 123 9.00 -0.46 -17.27
C TYR A 123 9.14 -0.19 -18.76
N SER A 124 10.24 0.46 -19.14
CA SER A 124 10.73 0.38 -20.52
C SER A 124 11.18 -1.04 -20.80
N LEU A 125 10.76 -1.61 -21.93
CA LEU A 125 11.17 -2.93 -22.37
C LEU A 125 12.05 -2.87 -23.64
N GLU A 126 12.65 -1.72 -23.87
CA GLU A 126 13.69 -1.58 -24.89
C GLU A 126 14.97 -2.23 -24.42
N ASP A 127 15.68 -2.88 -25.37
CA ASP A 127 16.92 -3.61 -25.10
C ASP A 127 16.79 -4.61 -23.92
N TRP A 128 15.64 -5.29 -23.85
CA TRP A 128 15.25 -6.10 -22.69
C TRP A 128 15.94 -7.45 -22.61
N PHE A 129 16.30 -8.02 -23.78
CA PHE A 129 16.92 -9.32 -23.88
C PHE A 129 18.26 -9.27 -24.62
N LEU A 130 19.25 -9.99 -24.09
CA LEU A 130 20.41 -10.45 -24.83
C LEU A 130 20.11 -11.85 -25.37
N VAL A 131 20.16 -12.02 -26.66
CA VAL A 131 19.96 -13.28 -27.38
C VAL A 131 21.29 -13.77 -27.89
N VAL A 132 21.76 -14.91 -27.40
CA VAL A 132 23.04 -15.52 -27.79
C VAL A 132 22.77 -16.73 -28.71
N ALA A 133 23.20 -16.66 -29.96
CA ALA A 133 23.03 -17.76 -30.90
C ALA A 133 24.00 -18.91 -30.59
N LEU A 134 23.50 -20.14 -30.58
CA LEU A 134 24.29 -21.33 -30.35
C LEU A 134 24.80 -21.89 -31.69
N PRO A 135 26.09 -22.31 -31.81
CA PRO A 135 26.62 -22.89 -33.03
C PRO A 135 25.94 -24.19 -33.44
N GLU A 136 25.45 -24.95 -32.48
CA GLU A 136 24.67 -26.17 -32.63
C GLU A 136 23.53 -26.18 -31.61
N PRO A 137 22.35 -26.75 -31.97
CA PRO A 137 21.25 -26.83 -31.02
C PRO A 137 21.63 -27.61 -29.74
N LEU A 138 21.32 -27.04 -28.58
CA LEU A 138 21.55 -27.64 -27.29
C LEU A 138 20.34 -28.51 -26.89
N ALA A 139 20.57 -29.83 -26.71
CA ALA A 139 19.49 -30.74 -26.32
C ALA A 139 19.07 -30.52 -24.86
N PRO A 140 17.87 -31.02 -24.46
CA PRO A 140 17.47 -31.00 -23.06
C PRO A 140 18.54 -31.60 -22.14
N ASP A 141 18.75 -31.00 -20.97
CA ASP A 141 19.74 -31.36 -19.94
C ASP A 141 21.22 -31.23 -20.38
N GLU A 142 21.48 -30.79 -21.61
CA GLU A 142 22.84 -30.48 -22.04
C GLU A 142 23.31 -29.13 -21.51
N ARG A 143 24.63 -28.96 -21.48
CA ARG A 143 25.31 -27.75 -20.97
C ARG A 143 26.13 -27.06 -22.05
N VAL A 144 26.14 -25.73 -21.96
CA VAL A 144 27.05 -24.88 -22.71
C VAL A 144 27.63 -23.78 -21.84
N THR A 145 28.89 -23.46 -22.04
CA THR A 145 29.54 -22.37 -21.32
C THR A 145 29.55 -21.12 -22.21
N VAL A 146 29.05 -20.03 -21.66
CA VAL A 146 29.06 -18.71 -22.27
C VAL A 146 29.69 -17.72 -21.28
N THR A 147 30.52 -16.81 -21.78
CA THR A 147 31.04 -15.69 -20.96
C THR A 147 30.51 -14.39 -21.55
N VAL A 148 29.82 -13.61 -20.70
CA VAL A 148 29.24 -12.31 -21.04
C VAL A 148 30.03 -11.21 -20.35
N GLU A 149 30.58 -10.26 -21.10
CA GLU A 149 31.16 -9.02 -20.58
C GLU A 149 30.10 -7.94 -20.55
N PHE A 150 29.89 -7.33 -19.41
CA PHE A 150 28.80 -6.36 -19.21
C PHE A 150 29.17 -5.19 -18.32
N GLU A 151 28.34 -4.16 -18.39
CA GLU A 151 28.36 -3.00 -17.52
C GLU A 151 26.92 -2.64 -17.15
N THR A 152 26.66 -2.47 -15.86
CA THR A 152 25.35 -2.09 -15.34
C THR A 152 25.46 -0.83 -14.50
N ARG A 153 24.55 0.14 -14.76
CA ARG A 153 24.52 1.45 -14.11
C ARG A 153 23.40 1.56 -13.11
N PHE A 154 23.72 2.18 -11.96
CA PHE A 154 22.76 2.58 -10.94
C PHE A 154 22.23 3.98 -11.21
N ALA A 155 20.93 4.20 -11.07
CA ALA A 155 20.34 5.54 -11.12
C ALA A 155 20.51 6.30 -9.81
N SER A 156 20.70 7.61 -9.90
CA SER A 156 20.56 8.52 -8.74
C SER A 156 19.07 8.71 -8.41
N ALA A 157 18.51 7.78 -7.67
CA ALA A 157 17.08 7.71 -7.38
C ALA A 157 16.83 7.35 -5.91
N ILE A 158 15.60 7.55 -5.45
CA ILE A 158 15.12 7.20 -4.11
C ILE A 158 14.11 6.06 -4.28
N THR A 159 14.61 4.85 -4.46
CA THR A 159 13.82 3.63 -4.59
C THR A 159 14.39 2.55 -3.66
N LEU A 160 13.69 1.44 -3.48
CA LEU A 160 14.27 0.28 -2.79
C LEU A 160 15.15 -0.58 -3.68
N ASP A 161 15.16 -0.30 -4.97
CA ASP A 161 15.77 -1.17 -5.94
C ASP A 161 16.51 -0.36 -7.02
N ASN A 162 17.62 -0.89 -7.52
CA ASN A 162 18.36 -0.39 -8.68
C ASN A 162 18.79 1.09 -8.59
N CYS A 163 19.20 1.55 -7.41
CA CYS A 163 19.51 2.95 -7.22
C CYS A 163 20.79 3.22 -6.42
N VAL A 164 21.26 4.46 -6.51
CA VAL A 164 22.21 5.01 -5.57
C VAL A 164 21.65 6.30 -4.97
N TYR A 165 21.63 6.38 -3.65
CA TYR A 165 21.21 7.57 -2.93
C TYR A 165 22.14 7.84 -1.74
N ARG A 166 22.66 9.06 -1.64
CA ARG A 166 23.59 9.48 -0.59
C ARG A 166 24.81 8.56 -0.43
N GLY A 167 25.29 7.98 -1.55
CA GLY A 167 26.44 7.08 -1.54
C GLY A 167 26.16 5.65 -1.10
N THR A 168 24.89 5.28 -0.94
CA THR A 168 24.45 3.89 -0.74
C THR A 168 23.86 3.37 -2.04
N TYR A 169 24.40 2.29 -2.56
CA TYR A 169 23.98 1.56 -3.75
C TYR A 169 23.09 0.42 -3.30
N VAL A 170 21.96 0.26 -3.96
CA VAL A 170 20.99 -0.82 -3.68
C VAL A 170 20.66 -1.52 -4.99
N TRP A 171 20.81 -2.86 -5.00
CA TRP A 171 20.38 -3.67 -6.12
C TRP A 171 19.85 -5.02 -5.62
N ARG A 172 18.60 -5.29 -5.87
CA ARG A 172 17.92 -6.47 -5.36
C ARG A 172 18.17 -7.70 -6.22
N PHE A 173 18.00 -7.60 -7.53
CA PHE A 173 18.26 -8.67 -8.51
C PHE A 173 18.53 -8.09 -9.90
N GLY A 174 19.12 -8.92 -10.80
CA GLY A 174 19.28 -8.55 -12.21
C GLY A 174 20.27 -7.42 -12.50
N TRP A 175 21.27 -7.22 -11.62
CA TRP A 175 22.39 -6.32 -11.90
C TRP A 175 23.40 -6.94 -12.87
N ASN A 176 23.29 -8.24 -13.13
CA ASN A 176 23.97 -8.98 -14.19
C ASN A 176 22.93 -9.54 -15.18
N PRO A 177 23.30 -9.91 -16.41
CA PRO A 177 22.44 -10.65 -17.31
C PRO A 177 21.98 -11.98 -16.68
N VAL A 178 20.69 -12.30 -16.73
CA VAL A 178 20.14 -13.51 -16.12
C VAL A 178 19.53 -14.38 -17.21
N ALA A 179 20.01 -15.62 -17.36
CA ALA A 179 19.43 -16.56 -18.31
C ALA A 179 17.99 -16.91 -17.91
N VAL A 180 17.08 -16.82 -18.86
CA VAL A 180 15.64 -17.02 -18.66
C VAL A 180 15.07 -17.95 -19.73
N PRO A 181 13.95 -18.63 -19.45
CA PRO A 181 13.30 -19.48 -20.45
C PRO A 181 12.87 -18.68 -21.68
N PRO A 182 12.99 -19.24 -22.91
CA PRO A 182 12.55 -18.55 -24.12
C PRO A 182 11.06 -18.15 -24.13
N SER A 183 10.23 -18.82 -23.35
CA SER A 183 8.80 -18.52 -23.21
C SER A 183 8.52 -17.11 -22.64
N ILE A 184 9.49 -16.49 -21.95
CA ILE A 184 9.32 -15.14 -21.39
C ILE A 184 9.17 -14.05 -22.46
N ARG A 185 9.55 -14.33 -23.72
CA ARG A 185 9.32 -13.42 -24.85
C ARG A 185 7.83 -13.19 -25.12
N ASP A 186 7.00 -14.19 -24.80
CA ASP A 186 5.56 -14.13 -25.02
C ASP A 186 4.81 -13.45 -23.85
N GLY A 187 5.53 -13.04 -22.81
CA GLY A 187 5.03 -12.42 -21.57
C GLY A 187 5.46 -13.17 -20.32
N GLY A 188 5.19 -12.55 -19.18
CA GLY A 188 5.57 -13.06 -17.87
C GLY A 188 6.91 -12.49 -17.36
N PHE A 189 7.15 -12.70 -16.08
CA PHE A 189 8.39 -12.29 -15.41
C PHE A 189 8.90 -13.40 -14.48
N LEU A 190 9.87 -14.16 -14.99
CA LEU A 190 10.42 -15.34 -14.32
C LEU A 190 11.91 -15.12 -14.03
N LEU A 191 12.36 -15.48 -12.83
CA LEU A 191 13.76 -15.52 -12.43
C LEU A 191 14.13 -16.95 -12.00
N PRO A 192 14.74 -17.75 -12.86
CA PRO A 192 15.19 -19.10 -12.52
C PRO A 192 16.27 -19.06 -11.43
N ALA A 193 16.25 -20.03 -10.52
CA ALA A 193 17.32 -20.17 -9.56
C ALA A 193 18.55 -20.85 -10.18
N ALA A 194 19.74 -20.40 -9.79
CA ALA A 194 21.03 -20.91 -10.28
C ALA A 194 22.06 -20.93 -9.16
N ALA A 195 23.17 -21.63 -9.36
CA ALA A 195 24.31 -21.58 -8.44
C ALA A 195 25.15 -20.33 -8.75
N TYR A 196 25.23 -19.41 -7.77
CA TYR A 196 25.96 -18.16 -7.91
C TYR A 196 27.22 -18.11 -7.07
N GLY A 197 28.33 -17.68 -7.69
CA GLY A 197 29.55 -17.22 -7.06
C GLY A 197 29.97 -15.88 -7.65
N ALA A 198 30.46 -14.97 -6.81
CA ALA A 198 30.93 -13.68 -7.30
C ALA A 198 32.20 -13.21 -6.60
N THR A 199 33.07 -12.56 -7.37
CA THR A 199 34.21 -11.79 -6.88
C THR A 199 33.90 -10.31 -7.12
N LEU A 200 33.63 -9.55 -6.05
CA LEU A 200 33.25 -8.14 -6.10
C LEU A 200 34.39 -7.28 -5.55
N THR A 201 34.85 -6.34 -6.33
CA THR A 201 35.87 -5.36 -5.92
C THR A 201 35.24 -3.96 -5.77
N VAL A 202 35.46 -3.31 -4.64
CA VAL A 202 34.95 -1.97 -4.32
C VAL A 202 36.04 -1.11 -3.73
N PRO A 203 35.97 0.24 -3.78
CA PRO A 203 36.88 1.08 -3.02
C PRO A 203 36.85 0.81 -1.51
N GLU A 204 37.95 0.90 -0.82
CA GLU A 204 38.14 0.46 0.57
C GLU A 204 37.25 1.18 1.60
N GLU A 205 36.73 2.36 1.24
CA GLU A 205 35.80 3.13 2.08
C GLU A 205 34.38 2.61 2.02
N TYR A 206 34.04 1.69 1.10
CA TYR A 206 32.72 1.10 0.99
C TYR A 206 32.64 -0.24 1.75
N ARG A 207 31.54 -0.41 2.43
CA ARG A 207 31.14 -1.70 3.01
C ARG A 207 30.15 -2.39 2.10
N VAL A 208 30.27 -3.69 1.97
CA VAL A 208 29.40 -4.54 1.15
C VAL A 208 28.51 -5.37 2.08
N PHE A 209 27.24 -5.40 1.79
CA PHE A 209 26.25 -6.31 2.35
C PHE A 209 25.60 -7.05 1.17
N ALA A 210 25.82 -8.33 1.09
CA ALA A 210 25.34 -9.16 0.00
C ALA A 210 24.47 -10.31 0.51
N GLY A 211 23.40 -10.63 -0.19
CA GLY A 211 22.58 -11.83 0.08
C GLY A 211 23.34 -13.08 -0.36
N ALA A 212 24.36 -13.44 0.39
CA ALA A 212 25.21 -14.59 0.14
C ALA A 212 25.43 -15.36 1.44
N ASP A 213 25.45 -16.69 1.38
CA ASP A 213 25.70 -17.57 2.52
C ASP A 213 27.07 -17.32 3.13
N ARG A 214 28.05 -16.98 2.29
CA ARG A 214 29.40 -16.61 2.70
C ARG A 214 29.83 -15.33 1.97
N GLN A 215 30.33 -14.39 2.76
CA GLN A 215 30.96 -13.17 2.29
C GLN A 215 32.35 -13.09 2.93
N THR A 216 33.38 -13.30 2.14
CA THR A 216 34.76 -13.32 2.62
C THR A 216 35.54 -12.13 2.05
N LYS A 217 36.07 -11.29 2.91
CA LYS A 217 37.01 -10.25 2.49
C LYS A 217 38.37 -10.93 2.21
N LEU A 218 38.83 -10.89 0.94
CA LEU A 218 40.06 -11.54 0.50
C LEU A 218 41.28 -10.66 0.82
N ASP A 219 41.34 -9.49 0.17
CA ASP A 219 42.46 -8.54 0.35
C ASP A 219 42.03 -7.10 0.11
N THR A 220 42.95 -6.17 0.42
CA THR A 220 42.84 -4.75 0.08
C THR A 220 44.14 -4.33 -0.57
N VAL A 221 44.11 -4.00 -1.87
CA VAL A 221 45.26 -3.62 -2.66
C VAL A 221 44.98 -2.30 -3.38
N ALA A 222 45.87 -1.34 -3.27
CA ALA A 222 45.80 -0.05 -3.93
C ALA A 222 44.52 0.74 -3.66
N GLY A 223 43.94 0.64 -2.45
CA GLY A 223 42.70 1.30 -2.06
C GLY A 223 41.43 0.60 -2.56
N LEU A 224 41.52 -0.62 -3.07
CA LEU A 224 40.42 -1.47 -3.49
C LEU A 224 40.36 -2.71 -2.60
N THR A 225 39.16 -3.05 -2.15
CA THR A 225 38.87 -4.23 -1.36
C THR A 225 38.10 -5.23 -2.21
N THR A 226 38.52 -6.48 -2.19
CA THR A 226 37.88 -7.59 -2.92
C THR A 226 37.14 -8.52 -1.96
N TYR A 227 35.93 -8.85 -2.30
CA TYR A 227 35.07 -9.81 -1.57
C TYR A 227 34.79 -11.01 -2.46
N GLU A 228 34.81 -12.20 -1.87
CA GLU A 228 34.26 -13.43 -2.44
C GLU A 228 32.87 -13.66 -1.83
N LEU A 229 31.89 -13.87 -2.68
CA LEU A 229 30.48 -14.09 -2.34
C LEU A 229 30.08 -15.46 -2.89
N THR A 230 29.52 -16.35 -2.04
CA THR A 230 29.09 -17.69 -2.48
C THR A 230 27.82 -18.10 -1.77
N ASN A 231 26.96 -18.83 -2.50
CA ASN A 231 25.79 -19.49 -1.97
C ASN A 231 25.97 -21.00 -1.98
N GLU A 232 25.50 -21.67 -0.93
CA GLU A 232 25.56 -23.12 -0.80
C GLU A 232 24.37 -23.84 -1.45
N HIS A 233 23.35 -23.07 -1.90
CA HIS A 233 22.13 -23.52 -2.58
C HIS A 233 21.82 -22.63 -3.77
N PRO A 234 21.03 -23.10 -4.74
CA PRO A 234 20.59 -22.26 -5.85
C PRO A 234 19.77 -21.06 -5.36
N VAL A 235 20.09 -19.87 -5.88
CA VAL A 235 19.42 -18.60 -5.60
C VAL A 235 19.04 -17.91 -6.92
N ARG A 236 18.12 -16.95 -6.88
CA ARG A 236 17.69 -16.21 -8.07
C ARG A 236 18.61 -15.04 -8.39
N SER A 237 19.31 -14.54 -7.38
CA SER A 237 20.30 -13.46 -7.53
C SER A 237 21.21 -13.40 -6.32
N ILE A 238 22.26 -12.56 -6.39
CA ILE A 238 22.99 -12.06 -5.24
C ILE A 238 22.59 -10.59 -5.04
N PRO A 239 21.65 -10.24 -4.15
CA PRO A 239 21.34 -8.87 -3.86
C PRO A 239 22.53 -8.16 -3.21
N LEU A 240 22.70 -6.86 -3.54
CA LEU A 240 23.82 -6.04 -3.11
C LEU A 240 23.34 -4.73 -2.47
N VAL A 241 23.84 -4.43 -1.28
CA VAL A 241 23.82 -3.09 -0.71
C VAL A 241 25.24 -2.67 -0.38
N ILE A 242 25.69 -1.58 -0.96
CA ILE A 242 27.08 -1.09 -0.84
C ILE A 242 27.06 0.36 -0.39
N GLY A 243 27.64 0.67 0.76
CA GLY A 243 27.59 2.02 1.31
C GLY A 243 28.78 2.37 2.19
N ARG A 244 29.04 3.67 2.37
CA ARG A 244 30.14 4.17 3.23
C ARG A 244 29.70 4.25 4.69
N ASP A 245 28.47 4.69 4.93
CA ASP A 245 27.97 5.04 6.27
C ASP A 245 27.17 3.90 6.91
N LEU A 246 27.16 2.71 6.32
CA LEU A 246 26.47 1.55 6.86
C LEU A 246 27.26 0.92 8.01
N GLU A 247 26.61 0.70 9.13
CA GLU A 247 27.08 -0.11 10.25
C GLU A 247 26.25 -1.39 10.36
N ALA A 248 26.68 -2.36 11.17
CA ALA A 248 25.93 -3.60 11.34
C ALA A 248 26.00 -4.13 12.76
N VAL A 249 24.92 -4.79 13.17
CA VAL A 249 24.86 -5.65 14.35
C VAL A 249 24.58 -7.09 13.92
N THR A 250 25.01 -8.04 14.71
CA THR A 250 24.88 -9.46 14.39
C THR A 250 24.25 -10.25 15.52
N ALA A 251 23.58 -11.33 15.17
CA ALA A 251 23.03 -12.36 16.04
C ALA A 251 23.19 -13.71 15.36
N SER A 252 22.69 -14.79 15.96
CA SER A 252 22.60 -16.10 15.31
C SER A 252 21.34 -16.82 15.75
N TRP A 253 20.79 -17.62 14.87
CA TRP A 253 19.63 -18.46 15.15
C TRP A 253 19.82 -19.84 14.47
N GLU A 254 19.83 -20.90 15.25
CA GLU A 254 19.95 -22.31 14.80
C GLU A 254 21.04 -22.58 13.72
N GLY A 255 22.15 -21.86 13.80
CA GLY A 255 23.28 -22.01 12.88
C GLY A 255 23.18 -21.15 11.62
N ILE A 256 22.18 -20.27 11.54
CA ILE A 256 22.08 -19.19 10.57
C ILE A 256 22.66 -17.92 11.21
N ASP A 257 23.58 -17.26 10.52
CA ASP A 257 24.11 -15.97 10.91
C ASP A 257 23.10 -14.89 10.54
N LEU A 258 22.66 -14.12 11.54
CA LEU A 258 21.75 -12.99 11.33
C LEU A 258 22.52 -11.68 11.43
N GLU A 259 22.34 -10.81 10.45
CA GLU A 259 22.98 -9.50 10.40
C GLU A 259 21.94 -8.41 10.12
N ALA A 260 22.05 -7.26 10.79
CA ALA A 260 21.25 -6.09 10.44
C ALA A 260 22.17 -4.90 10.18
N ALA A 261 22.15 -4.42 8.94
CA ALA A 261 22.89 -3.25 8.49
C ALA A 261 22.01 -2.01 8.52
N TYR A 262 22.54 -0.91 9.03
CA TYR A 262 21.80 0.32 9.28
C TYR A 262 22.61 1.57 8.96
N LEU A 263 21.91 2.65 8.63
CA LEU A 263 22.47 3.99 8.50
C LEU A 263 22.59 4.66 9.90
N PRO A 264 23.35 5.73 10.05
CA PRO A 264 23.46 6.43 11.33
C PRO A 264 22.09 6.68 11.97
N SER A 265 21.93 6.36 13.26
CA SER A 265 20.69 6.33 14.07
C SER A 265 19.78 5.11 13.92
N GLY A 266 20.07 4.14 13.04
CA GLY A 266 19.25 2.93 12.88
C GLY A 266 19.57 1.75 13.82
N GLU A 267 20.57 1.84 14.72
CA GLU A 267 21.03 0.72 15.55
C GLU A 267 19.93 0.11 16.42
N ALA A 268 19.08 0.94 17.02
CA ALA A 268 18.00 0.45 17.88
C ALA A 268 17.00 -0.41 17.11
N PHE A 269 16.61 0.02 15.91
CA PHE A 269 15.77 -0.77 15.01
C PHE A 269 16.48 -2.03 14.56
N ALA A 270 17.77 -1.96 14.18
CA ALA A 270 18.52 -3.12 13.71
C ALA A 270 18.57 -4.24 14.76
N ARG A 271 18.77 -3.92 16.03
CA ARG A 271 18.73 -4.88 17.14
C ARG A 271 17.33 -5.49 17.33
N LEU A 272 16.28 -4.68 17.24
CA LEU A 272 14.90 -5.14 17.32
C LEU A 272 14.56 -6.06 16.14
N ALA A 273 14.95 -5.67 14.92
CA ALA A 273 14.72 -6.45 13.71
C ALA A 273 15.34 -7.85 13.80
N LEU A 274 16.56 -8.00 14.34
CA LEU A 274 17.18 -9.30 14.57
C LEU A 274 16.40 -10.14 15.59
N SER A 275 15.84 -9.52 16.64
CA SER A 275 15.01 -10.23 17.61
C SER A 275 13.73 -10.77 16.97
N TYR A 276 13.03 -9.91 16.21
CA TYR A 276 11.82 -10.33 15.50
C TYR A 276 12.13 -11.39 14.44
N LEU A 277 13.18 -11.20 13.65
CA LEU A 277 13.57 -12.16 12.63
C LEU A 277 13.82 -13.55 13.21
N ALA A 278 14.51 -13.67 14.33
CA ALA A 278 14.75 -14.96 14.99
C ALA A 278 13.45 -15.66 15.41
N GLU A 279 12.48 -14.91 15.96
CA GLU A 279 11.17 -15.44 16.34
C GLU A 279 10.34 -15.86 15.12
N ILE A 280 10.34 -15.05 14.06
CA ILE A 280 9.63 -15.30 12.81
C ILE A 280 10.20 -16.55 12.13
N LEU A 281 11.53 -16.66 12.05
CA LEU A 281 12.19 -17.83 11.47
C LEU A 281 11.87 -19.10 12.24
N ALA A 282 11.83 -19.05 13.57
CA ALA A 282 11.46 -20.18 14.41
C ALA A 282 10.02 -20.63 14.09
N TYR A 283 9.09 -19.69 14.04
CA TYR A 283 7.68 -19.94 13.75
C TYR A 283 7.47 -20.55 12.36
N HIS A 284 8.02 -19.91 11.33
CA HIS A 284 7.83 -20.36 9.94
C HIS A 284 8.54 -21.67 9.66
N SER A 285 9.77 -21.88 10.20
CA SER A 285 10.52 -23.12 9.97
C SER A 285 9.83 -24.33 10.61
N GLU A 286 9.23 -24.17 11.78
CA GLU A 286 8.46 -25.25 12.43
C GLU A 286 7.23 -25.66 11.63
N ARG A 287 6.58 -24.71 10.93
CA ARG A 287 5.30 -24.92 10.25
C ARG A 287 5.40 -25.20 8.77
N PHE A 288 6.38 -24.63 8.10
CA PHE A 288 6.48 -24.62 6.63
C PHE A 288 7.79 -25.24 6.12
N GLY A 289 8.61 -25.78 7.02
CA GLY A 289 9.88 -26.40 6.69
C GLY A 289 11.07 -25.44 6.75
N THR A 290 12.28 -26.00 6.77
CA THR A 290 13.51 -25.26 6.99
C THR A 290 13.94 -24.44 5.78
N LEU A 291 14.66 -23.33 6.04
CA LEU A 291 15.35 -22.52 5.04
C LEU A 291 16.70 -23.15 4.66
N GLY A 292 17.16 -22.87 3.42
CA GLY A 292 18.46 -23.29 2.93
C GLY A 292 19.61 -22.33 3.27
N TYR A 293 19.31 -21.10 3.68
CA TYR A 293 20.30 -20.04 3.90
C TYR A 293 21.19 -20.28 5.11
N ARG A 294 22.46 -19.88 5.02
CA ARG A 294 23.42 -19.85 6.14
C ARG A 294 23.56 -18.47 6.77
N ARG A 295 23.16 -17.45 6.05
CA ARG A 295 23.21 -16.05 6.48
C ARG A 295 21.99 -15.31 5.96
N LEU A 296 21.38 -14.48 6.81
CA LEU A 296 20.29 -13.60 6.46
C LEU A 296 20.60 -12.17 6.92
N ILE A 297 20.31 -11.21 6.07
CA ILE A 297 20.61 -9.80 6.32
C ILE A 297 19.33 -8.98 6.25
N VAL A 298 19.11 -8.15 7.27
CA VAL A 298 18.15 -7.02 7.19
C VAL A 298 18.95 -5.76 6.92
N VAL A 299 18.58 -4.99 5.91
CA VAL A 299 19.32 -3.77 5.54
C VAL A 299 18.37 -2.58 5.51
N GLU A 300 18.72 -1.52 6.25
CA GLU A 300 18.08 -0.22 6.09
C GLU A 300 18.43 0.37 4.72
N ALA A 301 17.45 0.47 3.83
CA ALA A 301 17.59 1.15 2.56
C ALA A 301 17.41 2.67 2.75
N PRO A 302 18.13 3.53 2.00
CA PRO A 302 18.03 4.97 2.14
C PRO A 302 16.71 5.56 1.63
N ALA A 303 15.85 4.75 1.04
CA ALA A 303 14.56 5.15 0.50
C ALA A 303 13.54 5.48 1.59
N PRO A 304 12.73 6.54 1.46
CA PRO A 304 11.64 6.84 2.36
C PRO A 304 10.49 5.84 2.17
N GLY A 305 9.65 5.69 3.19
CA GLY A 305 8.44 4.87 3.12
C GLY A 305 8.38 3.78 4.19
N PHE A 306 7.15 3.29 4.40
CA PHE A 306 6.82 2.17 5.29
C PHE A 306 6.68 0.91 4.44
N TYR A 307 7.78 0.38 3.93
CA TYR A 307 7.76 -0.82 3.14
C TYR A 307 9.02 -1.64 3.33
N GLY A 308 8.92 -2.90 3.03
CA GLY A 308 10.02 -3.83 2.91
C GLY A 308 10.14 -4.39 1.50
N MET A 309 11.16 -5.16 1.27
CA MET A 309 11.39 -5.88 0.03
C MET A 309 12.36 -7.04 0.26
N ALA A 310 11.92 -8.25 -0.01
CA ALA A 310 12.76 -9.42 0.13
C ALA A 310 13.58 -9.70 -1.13
N ALA A 311 14.72 -10.35 -0.94
CA ALA A 311 15.56 -10.95 -1.96
C ALA A 311 16.29 -12.17 -1.36
N ASP A 312 17.04 -12.90 -2.16
CA ASP A 312 17.80 -14.04 -1.68
C ASP A 312 18.74 -13.67 -0.51
N GLY A 313 18.47 -14.21 0.65
CA GLY A 313 19.26 -13.96 1.85
C GLY A 313 19.22 -12.52 2.40
N MET A 314 18.34 -11.64 1.88
CA MET A 314 18.30 -10.24 2.27
C MET A 314 16.85 -9.71 2.37
N ILE A 315 16.63 -8.87 3.38
CA ILE A 315 15.40 -8.07 3.55
C ILE A 315 15.80 -6.61 3.57
N LEU A 316 15.29 -5.83 2.64
CA LEU A 316 15.42 -4.37 2.61
C LEU A 316 14.27 -3.75 3.39
N VAL A 317 14.56 -2.73 4.21
CA VAL A 317 13.56 -2.01 5.00
C VAL A 317 13.68 -0.52 4.73
N GLY A 318 12.58 0.12 4.41
CA GLY A 318 12.52 1.55 4.15
C GLY A 318 12.89 2.39 5.38
N ARG A 319 13.63 3.47 5.16
CA ARG A 319 14.15 4.34 6.22
C ARG A 319 13.07 4.93 7.13
N SER A 320 11.87 5.15 6.60
CA SER A 320 10.75 5.69 7.38
C SER A 320 10.41 4.81 8.58
N LEU A 321 10.30 3.51 8.38
CA LEU A 321 9.99 2.57 9.46
C LEU A 321 11.11 2.54 10.51
N VAL A 322 12.37 2.53 10.05
CA VAL A 322 13.55 2.53 10.93
C VAL A 322 13.59 3.74 11.85
N GLN A 323 13.31 4.93 11.30
CA GLN A 323 13.35 6.18 12.07
C GLN A 323 12.17 6.35 13.03
N LEU A 324 11.00 5.80 12.71
CA LEU A 324 9.81 5.93 13.54
C LEU A 324 9.82 5.06 14.79
N LYS A 325 10.66 4.04 14.84
CA LYS A 325 10.80 3.21 16.03
C LYS A 325 11.18 4.01 17.28
N ASP A 326 11.98 5.05 17.13
CA ASP A 326 12.39 5.93 18.22
C ASP A 326 11.30 6.93 18.64
N MET A 327 10.10 6.85 18.03
CA MET A 327 8.95 7.70 18.32
C MET A 327 8.02 6.99 19.31
N PRO A 328 8.12 7.23 20.62
CA PRO A 328 7.50 6.40 21.66
C PRO A 328 5.97 6.53 21.75
N ALA A 329 5.35 7.34 20.88
CA ALA A 329 4.00 7.80 21.14
C ALA A 329 2.90 6.72 21.03
N LEU A 330 3.09 5.64 20.26
CA LEU A 330 1.92 4.80 19.94
C LEU A 330 2.13 3.29 20.02
N GLY A 331 3.34 2.76 20.18
CA GLY A 331 3.58 1.29 20.15
C GLY A 331 3.20 0.59 18.83
N MET A 332 2.47 1.30 17.96
CA MET A 332 1.98 0.80 16.67
C MET A 332 3.13 0.46 15.72
N TYR A 333 4.17 1.24 15.74
CA TYR A 333 5.28 1.05 14.81
C TYR A 333 6.07 -0.21 15.08
N ASP A 334 6.18 -0.65 16.32
CA ASP A 334 6.81 -1.90 16.68
C ASP A 334 6.01 -3.08 16.11
N ARG A 335 4.68 -3.02 16.18
CA ARG A 335 3.78 -4.03 15.62
C ARG A 335 3.80 -4.03 14.08
N LEU A 336 3.80 -2.86 13.45
CA LEU A 336 3.95 -2.75 12.00
C LEU A 336 5.32 -3.22 11.52
N ALA A 337 6.39 -2.93 12.26
CA ALA A 337 7.73 -3.40 11.92
C ALA A 337 7.83 -4.92 12.04
N GLU A 338 7.26 -5.51 13.08
CA GLU A 338 7.20 -6.95 13.25
C GLU A 338 6.40 -7.64 12.13
N TYR A 339 5.23 -7.11 11.82
CA TYR A 339 4.40 -7.62 10.72
C TYR A 339 5.12 -7.51 9.37
N LEU A 340 5.72 -6.35 9.07
CA LEU A 340 6.48 -6.15 7.84
C LEU A 340 7.63 -7.17 7.74
N LEU A 341 8.40 -7.34 8.81
CA LEU A 341 9.50 -8.31 8.82
C LEU A 341 9.00 -9.75 8.68
N ALA A 342 7.81 -10.07 9.22
CA ALA A 342 7.20 -11.38 9.04
C ALA A 342 6.77 -11.60 7.58
N HIS A 343 6.24 -10.57 6.93
CA HIS A 343 5.88 -10.60 5.52
C HIS A 343 7.12 -10.78 4.62
N GLU A 344 8.14 -9.95 4.81
CA GLU A 344 9.37 -10.06 4.01
C GLU A 344 10.13 -11.36 4.27
N ALA A 345 10.13 -11.86 5.51
CA ALA A 345 10.72 -13.15 5.81
C ALA A 345 9.96 -14.31 5.19
N ALA A 346 8.62 -14.23 5.05
CA ALA A 346 7.81 -15.25 4.40
C ALA A 346 8.18 -15.43 2.92
N HIS A 347 8.63 -14.36 2.25
CA HIS A 347 9.15 -14.46 0.88
C HIS A 347 10.38 -15.37 0.75
N LEU A 348 11.14 -15.62 1.81
CA LEU A 348 12.24 -16.60 1.79
C LEU A 348 11.74 -18.03 1.55
N TRP A 349 10.45 -18.29 1.76
CA TRP A 349 9.74 -19.50 1.35
C TRP A 349 9.00 -19.32 0.04
N TRP A 350 8.21 -18.22 -0.13
CA TRP A 350 7.29 -18.00 -1.23
C TRP A 350 7.64 -16.72 -2.02
N GLY A 351 7.78 -16.84 -3.32
CA GLY A 351 8.25 -15.76 -4.20
C GLY A 351 9.76 -15.84 -4.44
N ILE A 352 10.58 -15.94 -3.38
CA ILE A 352 12.04 -16.10 -3.49
C ILE A 352 12.45 -17.56 -3.40
N GLY A 353 12.12 -18.24 -2.32
CA GLY A 353 12.45 -19.67 -2.15
C GLY A 353 11.78 -20.54 -3.22
N ILE A 354 10.49 -20.47 -3.33
CA ILE A 354 9.67 -20.99 -4.42
C ILE A 354 9.34 -19.81 -5.32
N GLY A 355 9.77 -19.83 -6.58
CA GLY A 355 9.46 -18.76 -7.52
C GLY A 355 8.11 -18.93 -8.18
N THR A 356 7.64 -17.89 -8.83
CA THR A 356 6.41 -17.85 -9.61
C THR A 356 6.55 -16.91 -10.80
N ASP A 357 5.53 -16.81 -11.64
CA ASP A 357 5.40 -15.73 -12.58
C ASP A 357 4.94 -14.46 -11.85
N PHE A 358 5.85 -13.51 -11.66
CA PHE A 358 5.58 -12.26 -10.94
C PHE A 358 4.65 -11.29 -11.69
N ASP A 359 4.34 -11.55 -12.98
CA ASP A 359 3.37 -10.76 -13.73
C ASP A 359 1.96 -11.34 -13.61
N ALA A 360 1.79 -12.61 -13.93
CA ALA A 360 0.46 -13.23 -14.00
C ALA A 360 0.01 -13.92 -12.71
N GLU A 361 0.95 -14.43 -11.91
CA GLU A 361 0.67 -15.29 -10.75
C GLU A 361 1.30 -14.78 -9.44
N ASN A 362 1.54 -13.46 -9.34
CA ASN A 362 2.22 -12.85 -8.19
C ASN A 362 1.52 -13.08 -6.84
N TRP A 363 0.26 -13.53 -6.83
CA TRP A 363 -0.44 -13.90 -5.60
C TRP A 363 0.21 -15.10 -4.88
N ILE A 364 0.94 -15.99 -5.61
CA ILE A 364 1.74 -17.08 -5.02
C ILE A 364 2.91 -16.52 -4.21
N SER A 365 3.41 -15.35 -4.56
CA SER A 365 4.38 -14.61 -3.74
C SER A 365 3.69 -13.84 -2.62
N GLU A 366 2.85 -12.85 -2.97
CA GLU A 366 2.33 -11.87 -2.05
C GLU A 366 1.20 -12.41 -1.16
N GLY A 367 0.25 -13.14 -1.74
CA GLY A 367 -0.86 -13.72 -0.98
C GLY A 367 -0.39 -14.77 0.03
N PHE A 368 0.63 -15.56 -0.32
CA PHE A 368 1.23 -16.52 0.59
C PHE A 368 2.06 -15.83 1.69
N ALA A 369 2.85 -14.81 1.33
CA ALA A 369 3.59 -14.03 2.32
C ALA A 369 2.63 -13.35 3.32
N GLU A 370 1.53 -12.81 2.82
CA GLU A 370 0.47 -12.21 3.64
C GLU A 370 -0.18 -13.26 4.56
N TYR A 371 -0.51 -14.44 4.05
CA TYR A 371 -1.09 -15.53 4.84
C TYR A 371 -0.14 -15.99 5.95
N LEU A 372 1.14 -16.19 5.65
CA LEU A 372 2.12 -16.63 6.64
C LEU A 372 2.35 -15.57 7.72
N SER A 373 2.48 -14.32 7.33
CA SER A 373 2.73 -13.20 8.25
C SER A 373 1.54 -12.92 9.15
N ILE A 374 0.32 -12.93 8.61
CA ILE A 374 -0.90 -12.76 9.41
C ILE A 374 -1.08 -13.92 10.38
N THR A 375 -0.88 -15.17 9.93
CA THR A 375 -1.01 -16.34 10.80
C THR A 375 -0.01 -16.28 11.96
N TYR A 376 1.25 -15.89 11.70
CA TYR A 376 2.23 -15.64 12.75
C TYR A 376 1.76 -14.55 13.73
N PHE A 377 1.29 -13.42 13.18
CA PHE A 377 0.90 -12.27 13.98
C PHE A 377 -0.33 -12.56 14.87
N GLU A 378 -1.33 -13.27 14.33
CA GLU A 378 -2.53 -13.68 15.06
C GLU A 378 -2.23 -14.65 16.20
N GLU A 379 -1.36 -15.65 15.96
CA GLU A 379 -0.97 -16.59 17.00
C GLU A 379 -0.20 -15.92 18.14
N LYS A 380 0.55 -14.88 17.84
CA LYS A 380 1.33 -14.13 18.84
C LYS A 380 0.51 -13.06 19.55
N HIS A 381 -0.39 -12.37 18.86
CA HIS A 381 -1.04 -11.14 19.35
C HIS A 381 -2.56 -11.19 19.42
N GLY A 382 -3.18 -12.30 19.03
CA GLY A 382 -4.63 -12.50 19.00
C GLY A 382 -5.24 -12.30 17.61
N GLY A 383 -6.25 -13.11 17.28
CA GLY A 383 -6.88 -13.20 15.97
C GLY A 383 -7.89 -12.09 15.69
N SER A 384 -9.01 -12.06 16.40
CA SER A 384 -10.09 -11.09 16.18
C SER A 384 -10.10 -9.92 17.17
N GLU A 385 -9.17 -9.88 18.12
CA GLU A 385 -9.05 -8.81 19.09
C GLU A 385 -8.23 -7.63 18.54
N PRO A 386 -8.41 -6.40 19.06
CA PRO A 386 -7.55 -5.27 18.74
C PRO A 386 -6.09 -5.59 19.06
N ASN A 387 -5.23 -5.52 18.07
CA ASN A 387 -3.84 -5.94 18.21
C ASN A 387 -2.80 -4.99 17.63
N LEU A 388 -3.22 -3.99 16.86
CA LEU A 388 -2.29 -3.07 16.19
C LEU A 388 -1.76 -1.98 17.13
N PHE A 389 -2.64 -1.41 17.95
CA PHE A 389 -2.27 -0.42 18.97
C PHE A 389 -2.16 -1.09 20.34
N THR A 390 -0.98 -1.11 20.93
CA THR A 390 -0.74 -1.79 22.19
C THR A 390 -0.54 -0.85 23.38
N HIS A 391 -0.05 0.38 23.14
CA HIS A 391 0.22 1.35 24.19
C HIS A 391 0.12 2.76 23.62
N LEU A 392 -1.06 3.36 23.68
CA LEU A 392 -1.30 4.74 23.24
C LEU A 392 -0.94 5.78 24.32
N GLY A 393 -0.45 5.35 25.48
CA GLY A 393 -0.13 6.18 26.63
C GLY A 393 -1.04 5.85 27.83
N PRO A 394 -0.80 6.42 29.01
CA PRO A 394 -1.56 6.05 30.19
C PRO A 394 -2.95 6.70 30.24
N GLY A 395 -3.99 5.89 30.47
CA GLY A 395 -5.30 6.34 30.92
C GLY A 395 -6.13 7.08 29.89
N LEU A 396 -6.68 8.24 30.24
CA LEU A 396 -7.66 8.97 29.40
C LEU A 396 -7.19 9.29 27.98
N VAL A 397 -5.91 9.47 27.74
CA VAL A 397 -5.36 9.75 26.41
C VAL A 397 -5.45 8.50 25.54
N GLU A 398 -5.14 7.33 26.07
CA GLU A 398 -5.29 6.03 25.42
C GLU A 398 -6.73 5.78 25.04
N ASP A 399 -7.65 5.96 25.98
CA ASP A 399 -9.08 5.80 25.75
C ASP A 399 -9.62 6.72 24.65
N LEU A 400 -9.22 8.00 24.66
CA LEU A 400 -9.64 8.98 23.65
C LEU A 400 -9.12 8.64 22.26
N ILE A 401 -7.85 8.27 22.14
CA ILE A 401 -7.25 7.88 20.89
C ILE A 401 -7.87 6.57 20.39
N GLY A 402 -8.06 5.59 21.27
CA GLY A 402 -8.71 4.33 20.95
C GLY A 402 -10.16 4.48 20.48
N ILE A 403 -10.91 5.46 21.01
CA ILE A 403 -12.26 5.77 20.56
C ILE A 403 -12.24 6.35 19.12
N GLU A 404 -11.34 7.27 18.85
CA GLU A 404 -11.28 7.96 17.56
C GLU A 404 -10.66 7.07 16.46
N LEU A 405 -9.55 6.40 16.74
CA LEU A 405 -8.90 5.50 15.78
C LEU A 405 -9.55 4.10 15.75
N GLY A 406 -10.28 3.75 16.80
CA GLY A 406 -10.87 2.43 17.01
C GLY A 406 -9.78 1.37 17.15
N TYR A 407 -9.51 0.79 18.27
CA TYR A 407 -8.58 -0.31 18.53
C TYR A 407 -8.46 -1.29 17.34
N LEU A 408 -7.54 -1.00 16.39
CA LEU A 408 -7.51 -1.66 15.09
C LEU A 408 -6.97 -3.08 15.20
N ASN A 409 -7.62 -4.02 14.53
CA ASN A 409 -7.08 -5.34 14.26
C ASN A 409 -6.28 -5.32 12.94
N LEU A 410 -5.05 -5.79 12.96
CA LEU A 410 -4.16 -5.74 11.80
C LEU A 410 -4.74 -6.52 10.62
N ARG A 411 -5.13 -7.77 10.81
CA ARG A 411 -5.72 -8.62 9.76
C ARG A 411 -6.93 -7.95 9.10
N GLN A 412 -7.89 -7.55 9.91
CA GLN A 412 -9.15 -6.99 9.41
C GLN A 412 -8.95 -5.68 8.65
N HIS A 413 -8.05 -4.80 9.13
CA HIS A 413 -7.93 -3.44 8.59
C HIS A 413 -6.87 -3.29 7.51
N LEU A 414 -5.76 -4.03 7.59
CA LEU A 414 -4.70 -3.94 6.58
C LEU A 414 -4.84 -4.98 5.48
N SER A 415 -5.33 -6.18 5.80
CA SER A 415 -5.37 -7.27 4.82
C SER A 415 -6.77 -7.52 4.25
N GLU A 416 -7.83 -7.53 5.06
CA GLU A 416 -9.16 -7.91 4.58
C GLU A 416 -10.00 -6.72 4.07
N SER A 417 -10.10 -5.64 4.85
CA SER A 417 -10.93 -4.48 4.49
C SER A 417 -10.64 -3.91 3.10
N PRO A 418 -9.36 -3.78 2.65
CA PRO A 418 -9.09 -3.26 1.31
C PRO A 418 -9.75 -4.09 0.20
N TYR A 419 -9.72 -5.42 0.29
CA TYR A 419 -10.37 -6.27 -0.71
C TYR A 419 -11.89 -6.26 -0.59
N LEU A 420 -12.43 -6.32 0.63
CA LEU A 420 -13.88 -6.29 0.83
C LEU A 420 -14.49 -4.96 0.33
N ASP A 421 -13.77 -3.85 0.48
CA ASP A 421 -14.18 -2.57 -0.08
C ASP A 421 -14.10 -2.55 -1.61
N LEU A 422 -13.04 -3.11 -2.20
CA LEU A 422 -12.88 -3.25 -3.63
C LEU A 422 -13.97 -4.13 -4.24
N LEU A 423 -14.27 -5.27 -3.61
CA LEU A 423 -15.33 -6.20 -4.00
C LEU A 423 -16.70 -5.51 -3.98
N ARG A 424 -17.03 -4.83 -2.88
CA ARG A 424 -18.30 -4.13 -2.70
C ARG A 424 -18.50 -3.01 -3.74
N LEU A 425 -17.44 -2.31 -4.09
CA LEU A 425 -17.47 -1.27 -5.11
C LEU A 425 -17.47 -1.80 -6.55
N GLY A 426 -17.36 -3.14 -6.74
CA GLY A 426 -17.42 -3.78 -8.05
C GLY A 426 -16.16 -3.59 -8.89
N PHE A 427 -14.98 -3.53 -8.24
CA PHE A 427 -13.66 -3.44 -8.89
C PHE A 427 -12.88 -4.75 -8.87
N ASP A 428 -13.51 -5.86 -8.45
CA ASP A 428 -12.83 -7.14 -8.44
C ASP A 428 -12.63 -7.71 -9.84
N GLU A 429 -11.51 -8.39 -10.04
CA GLU A 429 -11.11 -9.06 -11.26
C GLU A 429 -10.40 -10.38 -10.92
N PRO A 430 -10.20 -11.30 -11.90
CA PRO A 430 -9.36 -12.47 -11.71
C PRO A 430 -7.97 -12.10 -11.16
N ILE A 431 -7.49 -12.89 -10.21
CA ILE A 431 -6.18 -12.67 -9.58
C ILE A 431 -5.04 -13.24 -10.44
N VAL A 432 -5.32 -14.33 -11.17
CA VAL A 432 -4.39 -14.95 -12.14
C VAL A 432 -4.64 -14.33 -13.50
N ARG A 433 -3.88 -13.28 -13.78
CA ARG A 433 -4.01 -12.50 -15.01
C ARG A 433 -2.77 -11.64 -15.23
N PRO A 434 -2.22 -11.58 -16.45
CA PRO A 434 -1.17 -10.63 -16.76
C PRO A 434 -1.58 -9.19 -16.44
N THR A 435 -0.66 -8.42 -15.89
CA THR A 435 -0.91 -7.02 -15.51
C THR A 435 -1.44 -6.18 -16.67
N ALA A 436 -0.97 -6.46 -17.90
CA ALA A 436 -1.41 -5.81 -19.13
C ALA A 436 -2.89 -5.99 -19.45
N GLU A 437 -3.53 -7.02 -18.94
CA GLU A 437 -4.93 -7.34 -19.20
C GLU A 437 -5.89 -6.81 -18.13
N LEU A 438 -5.38 -6.17 -17.08
CA LEU A 438 -6.22 -5.64 -16.00
C LEU A 438 -6.96 -4.38 -16.44
N GLU A 439 -8.27 -4.34 -16.18
CA GLU A 439 -9.10 -3.14 -16.38
C GLU A 439 -8.83 -2.11 -15.27
N TYR A 440 -8.61 -2.58 -14.03
CA TYR A 440 -8.42 -1.74 -12.84
C TYR A 440 -7.05 -1.98 -12.19
N LEU A 441 -6.01 -1.39 -12.76
CA LEU A 441 -4.63 -1.58 -12.29
C LEU A 441 -4.44 -1.17 -10.82
N ASN A 442 -5.14 -0.13 -10.35
CA ASN A 442 -5.09 0.31 -8.95
C ASN A 442 -5.53 -0.77 -7.94
N GLY A 443 -6.32 -1.74 -8.38
CA GLY A 443 -6.72 -2.88 -7.57
C GLY A 443 -5.73 -4.03 -7.54
N GLN A 444 -4.66 -4.01 -8.33
CA GLN A 444 -3.72 -5.13 -8.46
C GLN A 444 -3.11 -5.51 -7.10
N THR A 445 -2.54 -4.56 -6.38
CA THR A 445 -1.95 -4.82 -5.06
C THR A 445 -2.99 -5.43 -4.11
N VAL A 446 -4.18 -4.85 -4.03
CA VAL A 446 -5.26 -5.37 -3.17
C VAL A 446 -5.66 -6.79 -3.56
N ARG A 447 -5.69 -7.11 -4.86
CA ARG A 447 -6.00 -8.47 -5.33
C ARG A 447 -4.87 -9.45 -4.99
N THR A 448 -3.62 -9.11 -5.25
CA THR A 448 -2.51 -10.04 -4.99
C THR A 448 -2.29 -10.29 -3.51
N TYR A 449 -2.35 -9.25 -2.66
CA TYR A 449 -2.17 -9.34 -1.21
C TYR A 449 -3.47 -9.79 -0.52
N SER A 450 -4.47 -8.92 -0.48
CA SER A 450 -5.68 -9.10 0.34
C SER A 450 -6.58 -10.23 -0.17
N LYS A 451 -6.90 -10.27 -1.48
CA LYS A 451 -7.68 -11.38 -2.05
C LYS A 451 -6.88 -12.68 -1.99
N GLY A 452 -5.56 -12.65 -2.30
CA GLY A 452 -4.68 -13.82 -2.19
C GLY A 452 -4.69 -14.42 -0.78
N TYR A 453 -4.58 -13.59 0.24
CA TYR A 453 -4.72 -13.98 1.64
C TYR A 453 -6.08 -14.64 1.94
N LEU A 454 -7.18 -13.98 1.54
CA LEU A 454 -8.53 -14.50 1.80
C LEU A 454 -8.83 -15.80 1.05
N VAL A 455 -8.28 -15.98 -0.15
CA VAL A 455 -8.36 -17.24 -0.90
C VAL A 455 -7.66 -18.38 -0.14
N LEU A 456 -6.47 -18.13 0.43
CA LEU A 456 -5.78 -19.14 1.25
C LEU A 456 -6.54 -19.45 2.56
N ARG A 457 -7.16 -18.46 3.19
CA ARG A 457 -8.03 -18.68 4.36
C ARG A 457 -9.26 -19.52 3.99
N ALA A 458 -9.92 -19.22 2.88
CA ALA A 458 -11.04 -20.01 2.38
C ALA A 458 -10.62 -21.44 2.00
N LEU A 459 -9.44 -21.60 1.40
CA LEU A 459 -8.86 -22.89 1.10
C LEU A 459 -8.56 -23.67 2.39
N GLU A 460 -8.01 -23.02 3.43
CA GLU A 460 -7.82 -23.62 4.76
C GLU A 460 -9.14 -24.11 5.35
N SER A 461 -10.22 -23.32 5.24
CA SER A 461 -11.54 -23.72 5.69
C SER A 461 -12.09 -24.93 4.94
N LEU A 462 -11.78 -25.03 3.64
CA LEU A 462 -12.29 -26.09 2.75
C LEU A 462 -11.54 -27.42 2.95
N VAL A 463 -10.20 -27.38 3.03
CA VAL A 463 -9.37 -28.60 3.10
C VAL A 463 -8.95 -28.96 4.54
N GLY A 464 -9.05 -28.02 5.45
CA GLY A 464 -8.56 -28.11 6.83
C GLY A 464 -7.13 -27.61 7.00
N ARG A 465 -6.85 -27.02 8.18
CA ARG A 465 -5.55 -26.41 8.51
C ARG A 465 -4.37 -27.36 8.35
N ASP A 466 -4.51 -28.60 8.79
CA ASP A 466 -3.41 -29.58 8.72
C ASP A 466 -3.11 -29.97 7.28
N ALA A 467 -4.13 -30.19 6.45
CA ALA A 467 -3.93 -30.53 5.05
C ALA A 467 -3.31 -29.36 4.26
N LEU A 468 -3.76 -28.13 4.49
CA LEU A 468 -3.12 -26.97 3.86
C LEU A 468 -1.66 -26.81 4.29
N ARG A 469 -1.39 -26.89 5.60
CA ARG A 469 -0.01 -26.85 6.11
C ARG A 469 0.87 -27.93 5.47
N ASP A 470 0.40 -29.18 5.40
CA ASP A 470 1.16 -30.28 4.82
C ASP A 470 1.39 -30.07 3.31
N ALA A 471 0.43 -29.47 2.60
CA ALA A 471 0.62 -29.06 1.21
C ALA A 471 1.69 -27.95 1.07
N LEU A 472 1.70 -26.95 1.97
CA LEU A 472 2.72 -25.90 1.98
C LEU A 472 4.12 -26.44 2.31
N VAL A 473 4.23 -27.36 3.26
CA VAL A 473 5.51 -28.04 3.58
C VAL A 473 6.01 -28.82 2.37
N ARG A 474 5.13 -29.60 1.76
CA ARG A 474 5.48 -30.41 0.59
C ARG A 474 5.85 -29.54 -0.62
N ALA A 475 5.16 -28.40 -0.81
CA ALA A 475 5.54 -27.44 -1.84
C ALA A 475 6.96 -26.90 -1.60
N ASN A 476 7.32 -26.57 -0.36
CA ASN A 476 8.66 -26.12 -0.03
C ASN A 476 9.72 -27.21 -0.28
N GLU A 477 9.41 -28.50 -0.03
CA GLU A 477 10.32 -29.61 -0.29
C GLU A 477 10.51 -29.88 -1.79
N GLU A 478 9.44 -29.82 -2.59
CA GLU A 478 9.46 -30.24 -3.99
C GLU A 478 9.79 -29.08 -4.96
N TRP A 479 9.42 -27.84 -4.61
CA TRP A 479 9.48 -26.68 -5.51
C TRP A 479 10.49 -25.60 -5.11
N ARG A 480 11.20 -25.77 -3.99
CA ARG A 480 12.26 -24.84 -3.61
C ARG A 480 13.32 -24.73 -4.72
N GLY A 481 13.65 -23.49 -5.13
CA GLY A 481 14.54 -23.21 -6.24
C GLY A 481 13.90 -23.40 -7.63
N ARG A 482 12.62 -23.73 -7.70
CA ARG A 482 11.87 -23.90 -8.94
C ARG A 482 10.78 -22.83 -9.08
N ILE A 483 10.11 -22.79 -10.23
CA ILE A 483 8.94 -21.98 -10.50
C ILE A 483 7.68 -22.83 -10.27
N LEU A 484 6.82 -22.40 -9.39
CA LEU A 484 5.52 -23.00 -9.09
C LEU A 484 4.43 -22.19 -9.77
N ASP A 485 3.60 -22.84 -10.55
CA ASP A 485 2.37 -22.27 -11.11
C ASP A 485 1.12 -22.69 -10.32
N VAL A 486 0.02 -21.99 -10.58
CA VAL A 486 -1.26 -22.21 -9.90
C VAL A 486 -1.78 -23.63 -10.07
N GLU A 487 -1.66 -24.22 -11.27
CA GLU A 487 -2.17 -25.57 -11.54
C GLU A 487 -1.37 -26.64 -10.81
N SER A 488 -0.04 -26.47 -10.71
CA SER A 488 0.84 -27.35 -9.93
C SER A 488 0.52 -27.25 -8.44
N PHE A 489 0.27 -26.03 -7.92
CA PHE A 489 -0.16 -25.85 -6.54
C PHE A 489 -1.52 -26.48 -6.27
N ARG A 490 -2.49 -26.31 -7.17
CA ARG A 490 -3.79 -26.97 -7.10
C ARG A 490 -3.66 -28.49 -7.03
N ALA A 491 -2.93 -29.07 -7.98
CA ALA A 491 -2.77 -30.52 -8.08
C ALA A 491 -2.09 -31.10 -6.82
N LEU A 492 -1.07 -30.44 -6.30
CA LEU A 492 -0.40 -30.83 -5.06
C LEU A 492 -1.36 -30.76 -3.86
N THR A 493 -2.16 -29.71 -3.76
CA THR A 493 -3.12 -29.53 -2.66
C THR A 493 -4.25 -30.56 -2.74
N GLU A 494 -4.76 -30.85 -3.96
CA GLU A 494 -5.73 -31.93 -4.19
C GLU A 494 -5.20 -33.29 -3.78
N GLU A 495 -3.94 -33.60 -4.08
CA GLU A 495 -3.30 -34.85 -3.70
C GLU A 495 -3.20 -35.01 -2.17
N VAL A 496 -2.78 -33.92 -1.47
CA VAL A 496 -2.65 -33.93 -0.01
C VAL A 496 -4.02 -33.99 0.68
N ALA A 497 -4.96 -33.19 0.24
CA ALA A 497 -6.27 -33.05 0.90
C ALA A 497 -7.28 -34.14 0.49
N GLY A 498 -7.09 -34.77 -0.67
CA GLY A 498 -8.05 -35.74 -1.22
C GLY A 498 -9.38 -35.12 -1.67
N VAL A 499 -9.38 -33.83 -2.03
CA VAL A 499 -10.55 -33.02 -2.41
C VAL A 499 -10.32 -32.42 -3.79
N ASP A 500 -11.35 -32.45 -4.66
CA ASP A 500 -11.32 -31.73 -5.94
C ASP A 500 -11.49 -30.21 -5.72
N LEU A 501 -10.52 -29.42 -6.16
CA LEU A 501 -10.44 -27.98 -5.98
C LEU A 501 -10.67 -27.20 -7.28
N ALA A 502 -10.95 -27.87 -8.41
CA ALA A 502 -11.06 -27.21 -9.71
C ALA A 502 -12.12 -26.09 -9.72
N ALA A 503 -13.30 -26.33 -9.12
CA ALA A 503 -14.34 -25.32 -9.03
C ALA A 503 -13.91 -24.11 -8.18
N PHE A 504 -13.26 -24.37 -7.03
CA PHE A 504 -12.77 -23.33 -6.14
C PHE A 504 -11.73 -22.42 -6.84
N PHE A 505 -10.75 -23.00 -7.52
CA PHE A 505 -9.74 -22.25 -8.23
C PHE A 505 -10.33 -21.47 -9.42
N ASN A 506 -11.29 -22.06 -10.15
CA ASN A 506 -11.98 -21.34 -11.22
C ASN A 506 -12.74 -20.12 -10.70
N ASP A 507 -13.45 -20.24 -9.60
CA ASP A 507 -14.27 -19.16 -9.05
C ASP A 507 -13.41 -18.02 -8.49
N TRP A 508 -12.32 -18.33 -7.80
CA TRP A 508 -11.57 -17.35 -7.01
C TRP A 508 -10.30 -16.85 -7.67
N LEU A 509 -9.65 -17.64 -8.51
CA LEU A 509 -8.38 -17.27 -9.13
C LEU A 509 -8.54 -16.84 -10.59
N TYR A 510 -9.26 -17.64 -11.36
CA TYR A 510 -9.53 -17.35 -12.78
C TYR A 510 -10.82 -16.56 -12.99
N GLY A 511 -11.69 -16.50 -11.99
CA GLY A 511 -12.92 -15.73 -11.92
C GLY A 511 -12.85 -14.60 -10.89
N ALA A 512 -13.95 -13.87 -10.79
CA ALA A 512 -14.19 -12.84 -9.79
C ALA A 512 -15.56 -13.09 -9.11
N GLU A 513 -15.75 -14.33 -8.67
CA GLU A 513 -16.98 -14.69 -7.96
C GLU A 513 -17.02 -14.03 -6.59
N THR A 514 -18.21 -13.63 -6.19
CA THR A 514 -18.45 -13.07 -4.87
C THR A 514 -18.92 -14.16 -3.90
N PHE A 515 -18.83 -13.90 -2.64
CA PHE A 515 -19.42 -14.73 -1.59
C PHE A 515 -20.04 -13.83 -0.52
N ASP A 516 -21.25 -14.19 -0.07
CA ASP A 516 -21.95 -13.50 1.00
C ASP A 516 -22.92 -14.49 1.66
N VAL A 517 -22.82 -14.65 2.98
CA VAL A 517 -23.70 -15.48 3.77
C VAL A 517 -24.41 -14.67 4.83
N ALA A 518 -25.71 -14.85 4.98
CA ALA A 518 -26.52 -14.16 5.95
C ALA A 518 -27.28 -15.13 6.87
N VAL A 519 -27.33 -14.79 8.15
CA VAL A 519 -28.29 -15.38 9.09
C VAL A 519 -29.55 -14.53 9.07
N ASP A 520 -30.63 -15.04 8.45
CA ASP A 520 -31.87 -14.30 8.35
C ASP A 520 -32.64 -14.28 9.70
N ARG A 521 -32.70 -15.40 10.37
CA ARG A 521 -33.29 -15.58 11.70
C ARG A 521 -33.04 -16.98 12.26
N PHE A 522 -33.35 -17.19 13.53
CA PHE A 522 -33.44 -18.50 14.12
C PHE A 522 -34.71 -18.64 14.99
N GLU A 523 -35.17 -19.87 15.17
CA GLU A 523 -36.32 -20.22 15.98
C GLU A 523 -35.96 -21.38 16.91
N THR A 524 -36.10 -21.20 18.22
CA THR A 524 -35.77 -22.20 19.23
C THR A 524 -37.07 -22.74 19.86
N VAL A 525 -37.22 -24.06 19.89
CA VAL A 525 -38.33 -24.76 20.54
C VAL A 525 -37.79 -25.71 21.60
N ALA A 526 -38.53 -25.88 22.67
CA ALA A 526 -38.20 -26.88 23.70
C ALA A 526 -38.46 -28.30 23.14
N ALA A 527 -37.50 -29.20 23.34
CA ALA A 527 -37.55 -30.62 23.01
C ALA A 527 -37.51 -31.47 24.27
N ASP A 528 -37.72 -32.78 24.15
CA ASP A 528 -37.83 -33.69 25.32
C ASP A 528 -36.57 -33.67 26.20
N ASP A 529 -35.40 -33.55 25.61
CA ASP A 529 -34.08 -33.53 26.28
C ASP A 529 -33.28 -32.24 26.06
N GLY A 530 -33.93 -31.09 25.84
CA GLY A 530 -33.22 -29.82 25.62
C GLY A 530 -34.01 -28.88 24.70
N TYR A 531 -33.31 -28.33 23.72
CA TYR A 531 -33.83 -27.37 22.76
C TYR A 531 -33.40 -27.74 21.36
N GLU A 532 -34.33 -27.58 20.42
CA GLU A 532 -34.05 -27.64 18.99
C GLU A 532 -34.15 -26.24 18.40
N THR A 533 -33.11 -25.81 17.70
CA THR A 533 -33.06 -24.49 17.06
C THR A 533 -32.91 -24.63 15.56
N THR A 534 -33.87 -24.13 14.82
CA THR A 534 -33.79 -24.01 13.37
C THR A 534 -33.19 -22.65 13.00
N VAL A 535 -32.06 -22.65 12.31
CA VAL A 535 -31.38 -21.46 11.79
C VAL A 535 -31.63 -21.34 10.31
N HIS A 536 -32.15 -20.19 9.86
CA HIS A 536 -32.41 -19.88 8.45
C HIS A 536 -31.24 -19.06 7.89
N LEU A 537 -30.68 -19.54 6.81
CA LEU A 537 -29.46 -18.99 6.18
C LEU A 537 -29.75 -18.67 4.70
N ARG A 538 -29.09 -17.64 4.22
CA ARG A 538 -29.10 -17.25 2.82
C ARG A 538 -27.65 -17.09 2.34
N ARG A 539 -27.38 -17.42 1.06
CA ARG A 539 -26.07 -17.25 0.42
C ARG A 539 -26.27 -16.65 -0.98
N THR A 540 -25.36 -15.76 -1.34
CA THR A 540 -25.18 -15.29 -2.72
C THR A 540 -23.76 -15.61 -3.20
N GLY A 541 -23.57 -15.75 -4.51
CA GLY A 541 -22.27 -16.04 -5.13
C GLY A 541 -21.80 -17.49 -4.98
N ALA A 542 -20.49 -17.68 -4.81
CA ALA A 542 -19.82 -18.98 -4.77
C ALA A 542 -20.38 -19.96 -3.72
N VAL A 543 -20.12 -21.25 -3.90
CA VAL A 543 -20.57 -22.31 -2.99
C VAL A 543 -19.42 -22.73 -2.10
N LEU A 544 -19.45 -22.30 -0.84
CA LEU A 544 -18.49 -22.72 0.18
C LEU A 544 -19.22 -23.34 1.38
N PRO A 545 -18.60 -24.31 2.07
CA PRO A 545 -19.11 -24.78 3.36
C PRO A 545 -18.96 -23.66 4.40
N VAL A 546 -19.98 -23.45 5.23
CA VAL A 546 -20.02 -22.39 6.23
C VAL A 546 -20.18 -23.00 7.61
N GLU A 547 -19.28 -22.72 8.53
CA GLU A 547 -19.51 -23.01 9.94
C GLU A 547 -20.57 -22.06 10.49
N VAL A 548 -21.57 -22.61 11.17
CA VAL A 548 -22.60 -21.84 11.88
C VAL A 548 -22.50 -22.17 13.35
N ARG A 549 -22.13 -21.17 14.15
CA ARG A 549 -21.95 -21.29 15.61
C ARG A 549 -23.09 -20.59 16.33
N ALA A 550 -23.74 -21.30 17.23
CA ALA A 550 -24.76 -20.74 18.09
C ALA A 550 -24.23 -20.60 19.53
N THR A 551 -24.47 -19.45 20.15
CA THR A 551 -24.20 -19.20 21.57
C THR A 551 -25.47 -19.45 22.36
N LEU A 552 -25.36 -20.23 23.41
CA LEU A 552 -26.46 -20.61 24.29
C LEU A 552 -26.60 -19.63 25.46
N ALA A 553 -27.75 -19.66 26.16
CA ALA A 553 -28.03 -18.78 27.29
C ALA A 553 -27.10 -19.03 28.50
N ASP A 554 -26.46 -20.18 28.58
CA ASP A 554 -25.48 -20.51 29.62
C ASP A 554 -24.03 -20.14 29.24
N GLY A 555 -23.85 -19.53 28.07
CA GLY A 555 -22.53 -19.11 27.52
C GLY A 555 -21.77 -20.19 26.75
N SER A 556 -22.27 -21.45 26.75
CA SER A 556 -21.68 -22.49 25.90
C SER A 556 -22.01 -22.28 24.42
N THR A 557 -21.32 -22.97 23.53
CA THR A 557 -21.53 -22.88 22.09
C THR A 557 -21.78 -24.24 21.47
N VAL A 558 -22.53 -24.27 20.36
CA VAL A 558 -22.71 -25.41 19.47
C VAL A 558 -22.51 -24.98 18.05
N SER A 559 -21.76 -25.79 17.28
CA SER A 559 -21.45 -25.48 15.87
C SER A 559 -21.97 -26.59 14.95
N ARG A 560 -22.31 -26.20 13.72
CA ARG A 560 -22.66 -27.10 12.63
C ARG A 560 -22.20 -26.54 11.30
N LEU A 561 -21.68 -27.41 10.42
CA LEU A 561 -21.32 -27.03 9.07
C LEU A 561 -22.57 -27.01 8.18
N TRP A 562 -22.80 -25.90 7.49
CA TRP A 562 -23.80 -25.76 6.46
C TRP A 562 -23.17 -25.93 5.09
N HIS A 563 -23.58 -26.99 4.36
CA HIS A 563 -23.20 -27.21 2.98
C HIS A 563 -24.21 -26.52 2.06
N ALA A 564 -23.91 -25.29 1.68
CA ALA A 564 -24.82 -24.38 0.97
C ALA A 564 -25.00 -24.74 -0.51
N GLY A 565 -25.57 -25.92 -0.82
CA GLY A 565 -25.88 -26.33 -2.20
C GLY A 565 -26.97 -25.49 -2.88
N THR A 566 -27.70 -24.68 -2.12
CA THR A 566 -28.79 -23.80 -2.57
C THR A 566 -28.56 -22.37 -2.03
N SER A 567 -29.20 -21.36 -2.66
CA SER A 567 -29.09 -19.96 -2.24
C SER A 567 -29.80 -19.65 -0.90
N ALA A 568 -30.65 -20.52 -0.42
CA ALA A 568 -31.27 -20.43 0.90
C ALA A 568 -31.45 -21.85 1.49
N GLY A 569 -31.34 -21.93 2.80
CA GLY A 569 -31.51 -23.20 3.51
C GLY A 569 -31.70 -23.01 5.00
N SER A 570 -31.82 -24.11 5.71
CA SER A 570 -31.87 -24.13 7.17
C SER A 570 -31.07 -25.29 7.71
N ILE A 571 -30.48 -25.09 8.89
CA ILE A 571 -29.88 -26.14 9.69
C ILE A 571 -30.59 -26.23 11.02
N VAL A 572 -30.54 -27.41 11.64
CA VAL A 572 -31.09 -27.67 12.96
C VAL A 572 -29.95 -27.91 13.92
N LEU A 573 -29.96 -27.24 15.06
CA LEU A 573 -29.01 -27.37 16.14
C LEU A 573 -29.73 -27.88 17.38
N ASP A 574 -29.23 -28.97 17.96
CA ASP A 574 -29.66 -29.48 19.26
C ASP A 574 -28.81 -28.91 20.36
N SER A 575 -29.42 -28.46 21.46
CA SER A 575 -28.70 -27.80 22.54
C SER A 575 -29.32 -28.07 23.90
N THR A 576 -28.51 -27.93 24.95
CA THR A 576 -28.92 -28.12 26.35
C THR A 576 -29.57 -26.87 26.96
N SER A 577 -29.36 -25.71 26.34
CA SER A 577 -29.85 -24.39 26.73
C SER A 577 -30.34 -23.61 25.51
N PRO A 578 -31.27 -22.67 25.68
CA PRO A 578 -31.80 -21.91 24.53
C PRO A 578 -30.69 -21.14 23.82
N VAL A 579 -30.77 -21.10 22.47
CA VAL A 579 -29.87 -20.27 21.66
C VAL A 579 -30.22 -18.79 21.84
N VAL A 580 -29.21 -17.95 22.05
CA VAL A 580 -29.38 -16.49 22.21
C VAL A 580 -28.72 -15.71 21.06
N ARG A 581 -27.74 -16.29 20.38
CA ARG A 581 -27.07 -15.70 19.21
C ARG A 581 -26.64 -16.78 18.24
N VAL A 582 -26.64 -16.44 16.95
CA VAL A 582 -26.10 -17.27 15.87
C VAL A 582 -25.12 -16.43 15.08
N HIS A 583 -23.99 -17.04 14.70
CA HIS A 583 -22.95 -16.43 13.89
C HIS A 583 -22.54 -17.43 12.79
N ALA A 584 -22.64 -17.02 11.52
CA ALA A 584 -22.12 -17.73 10.36
C ALA A 584 -20.69 -17.29 10.10
N ASP A 585 -19.78 -18.20 9.78
CA ASP A 585 -18.34 -17.98 9.63
C ASP A 585 -17.70 -17.26 10.82
N PRO A 586 -17.82 -17.82 12.05
CA PRO A 586 -17.42 -17.14 13.28
C PRO A 586 -15.91 -16.90 13.40
N ASP A 587 -15.08 -17.61 12.65
CA ASP A 587 -13.64 -17.45 12.64
C ASP A 587 -13.15 -16.62 11.43
N GLU A 588 -14.11 -16.00 10.70
CA GLU A 588 -13.87 -15.10 9.55
C GLU A 588 -12.91 -15.69 8.51
N MET A 589 -13.15 -16.98 8.17
CA MET A 589 -12.32 -17.72 7.23
C MET A 589 -12.67 -17.47 5.77
N LEU A 590 -13.87 -16.94 5.51
CA LEU A 590 -14.43 -16.82 4.17
C LEU A 590 -14.36 -15.36 3.67
N PRO A 591 -14.23 -15.15 2.36
CA PRO A 591 -14.20 -13.81 1.75
C PRO A 591 -15.61 -13.19 1.66
N ASP A 592 -16.30 -13.12 2.77
CA ASP A 592 -17.66 -12.65 2.88
C ASP A 592 -17.77 -11.14 2.65
N ALA A 593 -18.54 -10.75 1.64
CA ALA A 593 -18.69 -9.36 1.23
C ALA A 593 -19.40 -8.49 2.28
N ASN A 594 -20.24 -9.10 3.13
CA ASN A 594 -21.02 -8.38 4.13
C ASN A 594 -21.13 -9.12 5.46
N ARG A 595 -20.08 -9.14 6.25
CA ARG A 595 -20.05 -9.82 7.55
C ARG A 595 -21.03 -9.30 8.60
N PHE A 596 -21.67 -8.14 8.38
CA PHE A 596 -22.65 -7.59 9.32
C PHE A 596 -23.92 -8.44 9.42
N ASP A 597 -24.33 -9.11 8.34
CA ASP A 597 -25.49 -9.98 8.34
C ASP A 597 -25.18 -11.46 8.66
N ASN A 598 -23.92 -11.78 8.99
CA ASN A 598 -23.51 -13.07 9.54
C ASN A 598 -24.05 -13.32 10.94
N HIS A 599 -24.49 -12.28 11.66
CA HIS A 599 -25.00 -12.38 13.02
C HIS A 599 -26.51 -12.27 13.11
N TRP A 600 -27.09 -13.04 14.02
CA TRP A 600 -28.47 -12.81 14.48
C TRP A 600 -28.57 -12.96 16.01
N PRO A 601 -29.04 -11.94 16.77
CA PRO A 601 -29.31 -10.57 16.27
C PRO A 601 -28.06 -9.86 15.74
N ARG A 602 -28.25 -8.80 14.93
CA ARG A 602 -27.15 -7.99 14.37
C ARG A 602 -26.29 -7.41 15.51
N GLN A 603 -25.00 -7.36 15.30
CA GLN A 603 -24.07 -6.90 16.32
C GLN A 603 -23.92 -5.38 16.28
N ILE A 604 -24.21 -4.73 17.42
CA ILE A 604 -24.01 -3.30 17.62
C ILE A 604 -23.08 -3.15 18.82
N LEU A 605 -21.96 -2.50 18.62
CA LEU A 605 -20.97 -2.22 19.66
C LEU A 605 -20.98 -0.74 20.02
N VAL A 606 -20.87 -0.43 21.31
CA VAL A 606 -20.79 0.95 21.79
C VAL A 606 -19.44 1.16 22.45
N ASN A 607 -18.66 2.04 21.88
CA ASN A 607 -17.35 2.45 22.37
C ASN A 607 -17.48 3.79 23.14
N HIS A 608 -16.97 3.89 24.35
CA HIS A 608 -17.08 5.09 25.17
C HIS A 608 -15.95 5.18 26.23
N PRO A 609 -15.54 6.40 26.66
CA PRO A 609 -14.40 6.61 27.56
C PRO A 609 -14.65 6.22 29.01
N PHE A 610 -15.88 5.83 29.40
CA PHE A 610 -16.28 5.55 30.79
C PHE A 610 -16.40 4.04 31.05
N ARG A 611 -15.76 3.20 30.27
CA ARG A 611 -15.75 1.75 30.48
C ARG A 611 -14.87 1.38 31.69
N SER A 612 -15.14 0.24 32.30
CA SER A 612 -14.31 -0.28 33.38
C SER A 612 -12.95 -0.74 32.86
N GLU A 613 -11.92 -0.74 33.70
CA GLU A 613 -10.61 -1.27 33.37
C GLU A 613 -10.63 -2.75 32.90
N ASP A 614 -11.64 -3.51 33.36
CA ASP A 614 -11.85 -4.90 32.96
C ASP A 614 -12.72 -5.06 31.70
N ALA A 615 -13.22 -3.98 31.10
CA ALA A 615 -14.02 -4.08 29.89
C ALA A 615 -13.11 -4.40 28.69
N PRO A 616 -13.48 -5.39 27.85
CA PRO A 616 -12.67 -5.71 26.70
C PRO A 616 -12.61 -4.50 25.76
N ASP A 617 -11.45 -4.30 25.15
CA ASP A 617 -11.30 -3.31 24.10
C ASP A 617 -12.24 -3.63 22.94
N ILE A 618 -12.96 -2.62 22.45
CA ILE A 618 -13.87 -2.76 21.33
C ILE A 618 -13.12 -2.30 20.08
N GLY A 619 -12.76 -3.26 19.23
CA GLY A 619 -12.18 -2.97 17.93
C GLY A 619 -13.18 -2.28 17.00
N ARG A 620 -12.77 -2.06 15.78
CA ARG A 620 -13.67 -1.77 14.63
C ARG A 620 -13.81 -3.04 13.81
N PRO A 621 -14.57 -4.04 14.29
CA PRO A 621 -14.72 -5.30 13.59
C PRO A 621 -15.47 -5.09 12.27
N LEU A 622 -15.21 -5.95 11.31
CA LEU A 622 -15.86 -5.91 10.00
C LEU A 622 -17.27 -6.49 10.02
N ASP A 623 -17.70 -7.05 11.13
CA ASP A 623 -18.97 -7.77 11.33
C ASP A 623 -19.99 -7.02 12.22
N ALA A 624 -19.63 -5.84 12.72
CA ALA A 624 -20.45 -5.08 13.66
C ALA A 624 -20.64 -3.61 13.28
N TYR A 625 -21.78 -3.07 13.69
CA TYR A 625 -22.00 -1.63 13.66
C TYR A 625 -21.40 -1.00 14.92
N VAL A 626 -20.50 -0.06 14.77
CA VAL A 626 -19.82 0.59 15.90
C VAL A 626 -20.40 1.98 16.14
N ILE A 627 -20.75 2.28 17.39
CA ILE A 627 -21.14 3.61 17.85
C ILE A 627 -20.05 4.08 18.80
N SER A 628 -19.38 5.17 18.50
CA SER A 628 -18.35 5.77 19.35
C SER A 628 -18.87 7.04 20.00
N ILE A 629 -18.69 7.16 21.32
CA ILE A 629 -19.07 8.31 22.12
C ILE A 629 -17.79 8.95 22.62
N SER A 630 -17.50 10.17 22.18
CA SER A 630 -16.35 10.97 22.62
C SER A 630 -16.81 12.20 23.42
N PRO A 631 -15.92 12.90 24.12
CA PRO A 631 -16.25 14.14 24.78
C PRO A 631 -16.77 15.25 23.88
N THR A 632 -16.45 15.19 22.60
CA THR A 632 -16.82 16.18 21.58
C THR A 632 -18.03 15.76 20.75
N GLY A 633 -18.44 14.47 20.79
CA GLY A 633 -19.55 14.04 19.98
C GLY A 633 -19.82 12.54 19.98
N ILE A 634 -20.69 12.14 19.08
CA ILE A 634 -21.08 10.75 18.86
C ILE A 634 -20.91 10.47 17.37
N SER A 635 -20.28 9.37 17.05
CA SER A 635 -20.19 8.90 15.67
C SER A 635 -20.61 7.44 15.58
N GLY A 636 -20.93 7.00 14.38
CA GLY A 636 -21.23 5.59 14.16
C GLY A 636 -21.10 5.23 12.69
N GLY A 637 -20.91 3.95 12.44
CA GLY A 637 -20.76 3.45 11.08
C GLY A 637 -20.50 1.96 11.01
N PHE A 638 -20.52 1.48 9.79
CA PHE A 638 -20.18 0.13 9.42
C PHE A 638 -19.15 0.19 8.30
N ARG A 639 -17.91 -0.19 8.59
CA ARG A 639 -16.77 -0.09 7.66
C ARG A 639 -16.69 1.30 6.99
N ASN A 640 -16.40 1.34 5.70
CA ASN A 640 -16.45 2.54 4.86
C ASN A 640 -17.78 2.66 4.09
N ASP A 641 -18.76 1.82 4.37
CA ASP A 641 -20.03 1.76 3.64
C ASP A 641 -20.93 2.94 3.98
N HIS A 642 -21.08 3.19 5.27
CA HIS A 642 -21.77 4.36 5.76
C HIS A 642 -21.20 4.81 7.11
N GLN A 643 -21.10 6.11 7.26
CA GLN A 643 -20.62 6.75 8.48
C GLN A 643 -21.50 7.95 8.79
N TRP A 644 -21.70 8.21 10.06
CA TRP A 644 -22.34 9.43 10.54
C TRP A 644 -21.61 9.95 11.79
N SER A 645 -21.67 11.26 11.99
CA SER A 645 -21.13 11.90 13.18
C SER A 645 -21.99 13.08 13.60
N LEU A 646 -22.05 13.31 14.89
CA LEU A 646 -22.59 14.51 15.52
C LEU A 646 -21.52 15.03 16.48
N VAL A 647 -20.92 16.15 16.16
CA VAL A 647 -19.86 16.79 16.94
C VAL A 647 -20.37 18.14 17.45
N ALA A 648 -20.14 18.46 18.70
CA ALA A 648 -20.45 19.75 19.29
C ALA A 648 -19.23 20.27 20.06
N MET A 649 -18.77 21.46 19.70
CA MET A 649 -17.59 22.09 20.29
C MET A 649 -17.91 23.54 20.71
N PRO A 650 -17.24 24.09 21.74
CA PRO A 650 -17.30 25.52 21.99
C PRO A 650 -16.86 26.30 20.77
N HIS A 651 -17.60 27.35 20.41
CA HIS A 651 -17.21 28.22 19.31
C HIS A 651 -15.98 29.06 19.71
N LEU A 652 -14.87 28.82 19.02
CA LEU A 652 -13.64 29.60 19.19
C LEU A 652 -13.57 30.65 18.09
N GLY A 653 -14.10 31.85 18.35
CA GLY A 653 -14.01 32.97 17.39
C GLY A 653 -12.56 33.37 17.10
N GLY A 654 -12.32 33.95 15.92
CA GLY A 654 -10.95 34.30 15.44
C GLY A 654 -10.15 35.24 16.37
N ASP A 655 -10.79 35.88 17.34
CA ASP A 655 -10.16 36.75 18.36
C ASP A 655 -9.94 36.02 19.71
N ALA A 656 -10.12 34.72 19.77
CA ALA A 656 -10.17 33.92 21.00
C ALA A 656 -8.84 33.86 21.78
N PHE A 657 -7.75 34.36 21.27
CA PHE A 657 -6.50 34.51 22.04
C PHE A 657 -6.48 35.73 22.99
N ALA A 658 -7.50 36.58 22.95
CA ALA A 658 -7.55 37.83 23.73
C ALA A 658 -8.82 38.00 24.56
N ALA A 659 -9.82 37.15 24.47
CA ALA A 659 -11.09 37.27 25.21
C ALA A 659 -11.18 36.29 26.37
N ASP A 660 -11.92 36.71 27.43
CA ASP A 660 -12.16 35.89 28.63
C ASP A 660 -12.76 34.51 28.24
N ILE A 661 -12.23 33.45 28.85
CA ILE A 661 -12.71 32.06 28.69
C ILE A 661 -14.23 31.93 28.96
N ALA A 662 -14.83 32.84 29.74
CA ALA A 662 -16.26 32.86 30.02
C ALA A 662 -17.15 33.16 28.79
N ASP A 663 -16.66 33.95 27.83
CA ASP A 663 -17.41 34.26 26.61
C ASP A 663 -17.30 33.13 25.55
N ALA A 664 -16.30 32.26 25.65
CA ALA A 664 -16.12 31.13 24.75
C ALA A 664 -17.20 30.03 24.88
N PHE A 665 -17.97 30.02 25.98
CA PHE A 665 -19.04 29.05 26.21
C PHE A 665 -20.45 29.58 25.88
N GLY A 666 -20.57 30.80 25.33
CA GLY A 666 -21.86 31.39 24.95
C GLY A 666 -22.44 30.84 23.65
N ALA A 667 -21.62 30.32 22.76
CA ALA A 667 -22.02 29.72 21.49
C ALA A 667 -21.30 28.42 21.27
N ILE A 668 -21.90 27.53 20.47
CA ILE A 668 -21.35 26.23 20.13
C ILE A 668 -21.33 26.07 18.59
N ASP A 669 -20.37 25.32 18.12
CA ASP A 669 -20.34 24.80 16.76
C ASP A 669 -20.86 23.36 16.78
N VAL A 670 -21.83 23.06 15.91
CA VAL A 670 -22.42 21.72 15.80
C VAL A 670 -22.24 21.25 14.36
N VAL A 671 -21.68 20.08 14.19
CA VAL A 671 -21.53 19.43 12.90
C VAL A 671 -22.24 18.08 12.93
N VAL A 672 -23.15 17.88 11.99
CA VAL A 672 -23.76 16.58 11.71
C VAL A 672 -23.31 16.16 10.31
N ALA A 673 -22.72 15.01 10.19
CA ALA A 673 -22.30 14.47 8.91
C ALA A 673 -22.81 13.04 8.71
N PHE A 674 -23.14 12.72 7.47
CA PHE A 674 -23.48 11.39 7.01
C PHE A 674 -22.86 11.18 5.64
N ALA A 675 -22.28 10.00 5.40
CA ALA A 675 -21.79 9.58 4.10
C ALA A 675 -22.07 8.10 3.90
N ALA A 676 -22.46 7.73 2.70
CA ALA A 676 -22.63 6.33 2.31
C ALA A 676 -22.19 6.12 0.86
N ASN A 677 -21.39 5.10 0.61
CA ASN A 677 -21.07 4.60 -0.71
C ASN A 677 -22.10 3.53 -1.10
N ILE A 678 -22.77 3.70 -2.22
CA ILE A 678 -23.76 2.75 -2.72
C ILE A 678 -23.11 1.74 -3.66
N ASP A 679 -22.31 2.26 -4.60
CA ASP A 679 -21.47 1.48 -5.51
C ASP A 679 -20.28 2.32 -6.00
N ARG A 680 -19.48 1.77 -6.92
CA ARG A 680 -18.31 2.48 -7.49
C ARG A 680 -18.63 3.80 -8.16
N SER A 681 -19.88 4.00 -8.60
CA SER A 681 -20.32 5.17 -9.37
C SER A 681 -21.19 6.12 -8.58
N LEU A 682 -21.76 5.70 -7.47
CA LEU A 682 -22.74 6.45 -6.70
C LEU A 682 -22.40 6.47 -5.21
N SER A 683 -22.32 7.67 -4.66
CA SER A 683 -22.31 7.91 -3.22
C SER A 683 -23.29 9.00 -2.82
N VAL A 684 -23.70 9.00 -1.58
CA VAL A 684 -24.55 10.03 -0.99
C VAL A 684 -23.87 10.60 0.23
N SER A 685 -23.99 11.91 0.43
CA SER A 685 -23.54 12.55 1.65
C SER A 685 -24.56 13.58 2.12
N ALA A 686 -24.63 13.78 3.43
CA ALA A 686 -25.37 14.87 4.03
C ALA A 686 -24.49 15.49 5.11
N THR A 687 -24.38 16.80 5.11
CA THR A 687 -23.69 17.56 6.14
C THR A 687 -24.58 18.69 6.60
N ALA A 688 -24.60 18.96 7.89
CA ALA A 688 -25.19 20.15 8.46
C ALA A 688 -24.20 20.72 9.48
N MET A 689 -23.78 21.94 9.27
CA MET A 689 -22.89 22.67 10.15
C MET A 689 -23.61 23.94 10.62
N ALA A 690 -23.76 24.07 11.93
CA ALA A 690 -24.21 25.30 12.56
C ALA A 690 -23.03 25.88 13.34
N THR A 691 -22.60 27.09 13.00
CA THR A 691 -21.50 27.78 13.66
C THR A 691 -22.01 28.96 14.48
N ALA A 692 -21.29 29.26 15.56
CA ALA A 692 -21.66 30.31 16.51
C ALA A 692 -23.13 30.20 16.99
N LEU A 693 -23.64 28.97 17.16
CA LEU A 693 -25.01 28.70 17.54
C LEU A 693 -25.25 29.13 18.99
N ASP A 694 -26.00 30.20 19.17
CA ASP A 694 -26.57 30.58 20.48
C ASP A 694 -27.89 29.80 20.69
N VAL A 695 -27.76 28.71 21.44
CA VAL A 695 -28.89 27.78 21.71
C VAL A 695 -30.06 28.49 22.42
N ALA A 696 -29.79 29.52 23.22
CA ALA A 696 -30.81 30.22 23.96
C ALA A 696 -31.68 31.14 23.08
N ASN A 697 -31.07 31.74 22.07
CA ASN A 697 -31.73 32.68 21.17
C ASN A 697 -32.11 32.06 19.81
N GLY A 698 -31.56 30.89 19.50
CA GLY A 698 -31.76 30.17 18.23
C GLY A 698 -31.16 30.92 17.04
N THR A 699 -30.03 31.59 17.25
CA THR A 699 -29.28 32.32 16.21
C THR A 699 -27.93 31.63 15.96
N GLY A 700 -27.38 31.80 14.78
CA GLY A 700 -26.14 31.24 14.32
C GLY A 700 -26.14 31.04 12.81
N ASP A 701 -25.00 30.65 12.26
CA ASP A 701 -24.89 30.34 10.82
C ASP A 701 -25.16 28.87 10.56
N LEU A 702 -26.00 28.57 9.59
CA LEU A 702 -26.35 27.22 9.16
C LEU A 702 -25.88 26.97 7.72
N ASP A 703 -25.16 25.92 7.48
CA ASP A 703 -24.92 25.31 6.17
C ASP A 703 -25.27 23.82 6.25
N ALA A 704 -26.40 23.44 5.64
CA ALA A 704 -26.84 22.06 5.60
C ALA A 704 -27.03 21.62 4.14
N GLN A 705 -26.51 20.51 3.76
CA GLN A 705 -26.56 20.00 2.39
C GLN A 705 -26.71 18.48 2.34
N PHE A 706 -27.40 18.02 1.32
CA PHE A 706 -27.51 16.63 0.91
C PHE A 706 -27.05 16.53 -0.54
N THR A 707 -26.03 15.72 -0.80
CA THR A 707 -25.43 15.57 -2.12
C THR A 707 -25.53 14.13 -2.61
N LEU A 708 -26.01 13.98 -3.83
CA LEU A 708 -25.87 12.77 -4.64
C LEU A 708 -24.63 12.98 -5.52
N HIS A 709 -23.60 12.21 -5.26
CA HIS A 709 -22.35 12.24 -6.02
C HIS A 709 -22.28 11.05 -6.94
N THR A 710 -22.19 11.29 -8.25
CA THR A 710 -21.93 10.25 -9.23
C THR A 710 -20.56 10.45 -9.85
N ARG A 711 -19.84 9.37 -10.08
CA ARG A 711 -18.51 9.41 -10.69
C ARG A 711 -18.38 8.38 -11.80
N ARG A 712 -17.67 8.76 -12.83
CA ARG A 712 -17.28 7.87 -13.91
C ARG A 712 -15.77 7.91 -14.04
N PHE A 713 -15.18 6.74 -13.97
CA PHE A 713 -13.77 6.57 -14.30
C PHE A 713 -13.64 6.52 -15.82
N SER A 714 -12.75 7.32 -16.40
CA SER A 714 -12.44 7.20 -17.82
C SER A 714 -11.70 5.87 -18.03
N ASN A 715 -12.27 5.01 -18.86
CA ASN A 715 -11.60 3.77 -19.20
C ASN A 715 -10.35 4.08 -20.02
N PRO A 716 -9.21 3.48 -19.70
CA PRO A 716 -7.97 3.64 -20.43
C PRO A 716 -7.93 2.89 -21.77
N GLU A 717 -9.02 2.82 -22.54
CA GLU A 717 -8.98 2.22 -23.91
C GLU A 717 -7.86 2.78 -24.79
N THR A 718 -7.22 3.86 -24.37
CA THR A 718 -6.08 4.48 -25.05
C THR A 718 -4.92 4.73 -24.10
N GLY A 719 -5.05 4.36 -22.85
CA GLY A 719 -4.03 4.56 -21.85
C GLY A 719 -3.16 3.34 -21.82
N SER A 720 -1.95 3.54 -22.13
CA SER A 720 -0.86 2.77 -21.65
C SER A 720 -1.15 2.35 -20.21
N ALA A 721 -0.94 1.15 -19.98
CA ALA A 721 -1.06 0.45 -18.75
C ALA A 721 -0.07 0.95 -17.72
N GLY A 722 -0.17 1.98 -17.11
CA GLY A 722 0.75 2.53 -16.11
C GLY A 722 0.13 3.66 -15.32
N THR A 723 -1.07 4.09 -15.73
CA THR A 723 -1.75 5.13 -15.00
C THR A 723 -2.44 4.56 -13.77
N TYR A 724 -1.78 4.68 -12.64
CA TYR A 724 -2.34 4.31 -11.33
C TYR A 724 -3.60 5.11 -10.95
N TRP A 725 -3.95 6.16 -11.74
CA TRP A 725 -5.06 7.05 -11.45
C TRP A 725 -5.83 7.36 -12.73
N TYR A 726 -7.04 6.84 -12.82
CA TYR A 726 -7.92 7.12 -13.94
C TYR A 726 -8.47 8.54 -13.81
N PRO A 727 -8.54 9.32 -14.92
CA PRO A 727 -9.28 10.56 -14.92
C PRO A 727 -10.70 10.33 -14.44
N THR A 728 -11.11 11.06 -13.43
CA THR A 728 -12.44 10.94 -12.85
C THR A 728 -13.32 12.06 -13.35
N GLN A 729 -14.41 11.72 -14.00
CA GLN A 729 -15.51 12.64 -14.27
C GLN A 729 -16.57 12.44 -13.21
N TRP A 730 -17.14 13.53 -12.70
CA TRP A 730 -18.13 13.47 -11.66
C TRP A 730 -19.28 14.45 -11.90
N LEU A 731 -20.42 14.13 -11.33
CA LEU A 731 -21.62 14.95 -11.31
C LEU A 731 -22.20 14.92 -9.91
N ASP A 732 -22.42 16.07 -9.33
CA ASP A 732 -23.04 16.27 -8.03
C ASP A 732 -24.39 16.95 -8.18
N LEU A 733 -25.39 16.43 -7.50
CA LEU A 733 -26.66 17.07 -7.29
C LEU A 733 -26.83 17.32 -5.79
N THR A 734 -26.80 18.60 -5.40
CA THR A 734 -26.88 19.02 -3.99
C THR A 734 -28.18 19.74 -3.73
N PHE A 735 -28.84 19.38 -2.65
CA PHE A 735 -29.96 20.10 -2.04
C PHE A 735 -29.46 20.63 -0.70
N GLY A 736 -29.53 21.93 -0.50
CA GLY A 736 -29.00 22.53 0.72
C GLY A 736 -29.86 23.68 1.27
N VAL A 737 -29.49 24.08 2.48
CA VAL A 737 -30.01 25.27 3.15
C VAL A 737 -28.81 26.02 3.73
N ARG A 738 -28.66 27.29 3.42
CA ARG A 738 -27.53 28.11 3.91
C ARG A 738 -28.02 29.50 4.38
N GLY A 739 -27.37 29.99 5.43
CA GLY A 739 -27.55 31.35 5.94
C GLY A 739 -27.75 31.45 7.42
N GLU A 740 -27.97 32.67 7.91
CA GLU A 740 -28.22 32.94 9.34
C GLU A 740 -29.59 32.40 9.78
N LEU A 741 -29.62 31.71 10.90
CA LEU A 741 -30.85 31.24 11.54
C LEU A 741 -31.61 32.41 12.17
N PRO A 742 -32.95 32.49 12.04
CA PRO A 742 -33.86 31.55 11.39
C PRO A 742 -34.13 31.83 9.90
N GLN A 743 -33.32 32.63 9.22
CA GLN A 743 -33.56 33.11 7.85
C GLN A 743 -32.82 32.34 6.75
N ALA A 744 -32.21 31.18 7.09
CA ALA A 744 -31.48 30.37 6.14
C ALA A 744 -32.32 30.00 4.90
N ALA A 745 -31.72 30.04 3.71
CA ALA A 745 -32.38 29.91 2.43
C ALA A 745 -32.05 28.56 1.76
N PRO A 746 -33.07 27.83 1.28
CA PRO A 746 -32.83 26.57 0.57
C PRO A 746 -32.36 26.81 -0.87
N TYR A 747 -31.49 25.90 -1.36
CA TYR A 747 -30.94 25.92 -2.70
C TYR A 747 -30.82 24.56 -3.33
N VAL A 748 -30.65 24.52 -4.65
CA VAL A 748 -30.23 23.33 -5.39
C VAL A 748 -28.98 23.69 -6.19
N GLU A 749 -28.02 22.78 -6.21
CA GLU A 749 -26.80 22.91 -6.99
C GLU A 749 -26.58 21.68 -7.86
N LEU A 750 -26.20 21.93 -9.10
CA LEU A 750 -25.71 20.91 -10.02
C LEU A 750 -24.26 21.25 -10.35
N ALA A 751 -23.34 20.39 -10.01
CA ALA A 751 -21.92 20.54 -10.29
C ALA A 751 -21.42 19.38 -11.15
N VAL A 752 -20.55 19.68 -12.11
CA VAL A 752 -19.87 18.70 -12.94
C VAL A 752 -18.39 19.03 -12.97
N GLY A 753 -17.56 18.01 -12.94
CA GLY A 753 -16.14 18.25 -12.98
C GLY A 753 -15.36 17.07 -13.54
N ARG A 754 -14.09 17.35 -13.77
CA ARG A 754 -13.07 16.37 -14.10
C ARG A 754 -11.86 16.64 -13.24
N SER A 755 -11.40 15.62 -12.58
CA SER A 755 -10.11 15.58 -11.90
C SER A 755 -9.20 14.60 -12.64
N ASP A 756 -8.01 15.07 -12.95
CA ASP A 756 -6.99 14.32 -13.68
C ASP A 756 -5.65 14.61 -12.98
N ALA A 757 -5.49 14.00 -11.82
CA ALA A 757 -4.29 14.22 -11.01
C ALA A 757 -3.04 13.72 -11.73
N ILE A 758 -3.20 12.67 -12.54
CA ILE A 758 -2.14 12.04 -13.32
C ILE A 758 -2.74 11.61 -14.67
N PRO A 759 -2.13 11.87 -15.82
CA PRO A 759 -0.83 12.51 -16.04
C PRO A 759 -0.87 14.03 -16.20
N LEU A 760 -2.06 14.63 -16.28
CA LEU A 760 -2.21 16.01 -16.73
C LEU A 760 -2.15 17.05 -15.60
N TYR A 761 -2.29 16.67 -14.34
CA TYR A 761 -2.47 17.62 -13.22
C TYR A 761 -3.46 18.73 -13.57
N LEU A 762 -4.64 18.32 -13.99
CA LEU A 762 -5.70 19.19 -14.42
C LEU A 762 -6.98 18.92 -13.64
N GLU A 763 -7.48 19.93 -12.97
CA GLU A 763 -8.79 19.88 -12.34
C GLU A 763 -9.67 20.96 -12.93
N ASN A 764 -10.91 20.64 -13.26
CA ASN A 764 -11.90 21.59 -13.70
C ASN A 764 -13.26 21.19 -13.13
N ALA A 765 -13.97 22.19 -12.62
CA ALA A 765 -15.33 22.03 -12.16
C ALA A 765 -16.21 23.18 -12.61
N PHE A 766 -17.46 22.88 -12.96
CA PHE A 766 -18.52 23.84 -13.23
C PHE A 766 -19.69 23.53 -12.31
N ALA A 767 -20.26 24.54 -11.67
CA ALA A 767 -21.42 24.40 -10.84
C ALA A 767 -22.48 25.45 -11.21
N VAL A 768 -23.75 25.06 -11.15
CA VAL A 768 -24.90 25.95 -11.24
C VAL A 768 -25.71 25.76 -9.96
N ARG A 769 -25.91 26.89 -9.23
CA ARG A 769 -26.66 26.91 -7.98
C ARG A 769 -27.88 27.80 -8.15
N ALA A 770 -29.04 27.37 -7.69
CA ALA A 770 -30.28 28.17 -7.75
C ALA A 770 -31.01 28.14 -6.40
N ALA A 771 -31.48 29.29 -5.95
CA ALA A 771 -32.38 29.39 -4.79
C ALA A 771 -33.74 28.78 -5.12
N ILE A 772 -34.34 28.09 -4.14
CA ILE A 772 -35.70 27.56 -4.28
C ILE A 772 -36.71 28.69 -4.01
N PRO A 773 -37.59 29.08 -4.98
CA PRO A 773 -38.53 30.14 -4.80
C PRO A 773 -39.53 29.89 -3.68
N GLY A 774 -39.87 30.95 -2.91
CA GLY A 774 -40.91 30.89 -1.88
C GLY A 774 -40.43 30.72 -0.44
N PHE A 775 -39.14 30.60 -0.20
CA PHE A 775 -38.56 30.47 1.12
C PHE A 775 -37.64 31.66 1.46
N GLY A 776 -38.19 32.87 1.60
CA GLY A 776 -37.48 34.02 2.20
C GLY A 776 -36.45 34.74 1.33
N SER A 777 -35.77 34.12 0.42
CA SER A 777 -34.81 34.71 -0.49
C SER A 777 -35.38 34.92 -1.86
N GLY A 778 -34.97 35.97 -2.56
CA GLY A 778 -35.33 36.20 -3.96
C GLY A 778 -34.90 35.02 -4.85
N SER A 779 -35.59 34.87 -6.00
CA SER A 779 -35.18 33.87 -6.99
C SER A 779 -33.88 34.31 -7.67
N PHE A 780 -32.85 33.51 -7.59
CA PHE A 780 -31.58 33.70 -8.29
C PHE A 780 -30.98 32.38 -8.75
N ALA A 781 -30.06 32.43 -9.68
CA ALA A 781 -29.16 31.35 -9.99
C ALA A 781 -27.76 31.89 -10.28
N THR A 782 -26.74 31.13 -9.89
CA THR A 782 -25.34 31.44 -10.15
C THR A 782 -24.69 30.33 -10.97
N ILE A 783 -23.65 30.70 -11.69
CA ILE A 783 -22.72 29.75 -12.34
C ILE A 783 -21.32 29.98 -11.82
N GLU A 784 -20.63 28.92 -11.59
CA GLU A 784 -19.27 28.91 -11.07
C GLU A 784 -18.38 28.03 -11.94
N TRP A 785 -17.13 28.44 -12.07
CA TRP A 785 -16.08 27.64 -12.66
C TRP A 785 -14.81 27.69 -11.79
N SER A 786 -14.20 26.58 -11.53
CA SER A 786 -12.87 26.48 -10.91
C SER A 786 -11.95 25.62 -11.77
N GLY A 787 -10.68 25.97 -11.78
CA GLY A 787 -9.68 25.23 -12.53
C GLY A 787 -8.30 25.30 -11.87
N PHE A 788 -7.56 24.22 -11.99
CA PHE A 788 -6.17 24.10 -11.58
C PHE A 788 -5.37 23.40 -12.66
N LYS A 789 -4.14 23.87 -12.91
CA LYS A 789 -3.19 23.21 -13.82
C LYS A 789 -1.77 23.40 -13.31
N ARG A 790 -1.03 22.30 -13.20
CA ARG A 790 0.41 22.27 -12.92
C ARG A 790 1.18 22.11 -14.23
N PHE A 791 2.21 22.92 -14.41
CA PHE A 791 3.19 22.83 -15.49
C PHE A 791 4.56 22.55 -14.90
N ARG A 792 5.22 21.50 -15.34
CA ARG A 792 6.61 21.22 -15.00
C ARG A 792 7.54 22.04 -15.90
N LEU A 793 8.35 22.90 -15.32
CA LEU A 793 9.30 23.74 -16.05
C LEU A 793 10.70 23.08 -16.12
N ALA A 794 11.07 22.37 -15.06
CA ALA A 794 12.30 21.61 -14.91
C ALA A 794 12.09 20.56 -13.80
N PRO A 795 13.03 19.64 -13.55
CA PRO A 795 12.96 18.76 -12.41
C PRO A 795 12.68 19.54 -11.11
N HIS A 796 11.62 19.13 -10.40
CA HIS A 796 11.14 19.77 -9.17
C HIS A 796 10.79 21.25 -9.24
N LEU A 797 10.76 21.85 -10.42
CA LEU A 797 10.37 23.24 -10.64
C LEU A 797 9.03 23.30 -11.34
N TYR A 798 8.01 23.78 -10.66
CA TYR A 798 6.66 23.81 -11.16
C TYR A 798 6.08 25.22 -11.22
N PHE A 799 5.21 25.41 -12.19
CA PHE A 799 4.37 26.58 -12.35
C PHE A 799 2.92 26.13 -12.25
N ASP A 800 2.25 26.54 -11.17
CA ASP A 800 0.88 26.19 -10.89
C ASP A 800 -0.04 27.37 -11.22
N LEU A 801 -1.13 27.08 -11.90
CA LEU A 801 -2.18 28.05 -12.23
C LEU A 801 -3.49 27.60 -11.61
N SER A 802 -4.05 28.44 -10.74
CA SER A 802 -5.39 28.28 -10.20
C SER A 802 -6.26 29.43 -10.62
N ALA A 803 -7.52 29.17 -10.96
CA ALA A 803 -8.48 30.20 -11.31
C ALA A 803 -9.88 29.84 -10.82
N PHE A 804 -10.64 30.87 -10.51
CA PHE A 804 -12.05 30.77 -10.15
C PHE A 804 -12.83 31.94 -10.79
N ALA A 805 -14.03 31.63 -11.29
CA ALA A 805 -14.96 32.61 -11.79
C ALA A 805 -16.39 32.24 -11.37
N GLY A 806 -17.10 33.20 -10.84
CA GLY A 806 -18.51 33.06 -10.47
C GLY A 806 -19.34 34.29 -10.84
N ALA A 807 -20.56 34.04 -11.27
CA ALA A 807 -21.48 35.10 -11.67
C ALA A 807 -22.96 34.67 -11.51
N PRO A 808 -23.90 35.62 -11.30
CA PRO A 808 -25.31 35.31 -11.38
C PRO A 808 -25.74 35.08 -12.84
N LEU A 809 -26.54 34.04 -13.07
CA LEU A 809 -27.23 33.80 -14.32
C LEU A 809 -28.51 34.66 -14.42
N PHE A 810 -29.19 34.79 -13.28
CA PHE A 810 -30.36 35.70 -13.14
C PHE A 810 -30.63 36.01 -11.67
N GLY A 811 -31.37 37.08 -11.41
CA GLY A 811 -31.74 37.51 -10.07
C GLY A 811 -30.61 38.22 -9.31
N ARG A 812 -30.85 38.54 -8.06
CA ARG A 812 -29.84 39.05 -7.13
C ARG A 812 -29.59 38.01 -6.07
N THR A 813 -28.32 37.69 -5.84
CA THR A 813 -27.93 36.82 -4.76
C THR A 813 -28.14 37.48 -3.40
N THR A 814 -28.58 36.69 -2.41
CA THR A 814 -28.57 37.14 -1.01
C THR A 814 -27.14 37.10 -0.46
N THR A 815 -26.90 37.67 0.69
CA THR A 815 -25.55 37.79 1.29
C THR A 815 -24.91 36.43 1.44
N GLU A 816 -25.67 35.43 1.81
CA GLU A 816 -25.21 34.05 2.05
C GLU A 816 -24.71 33.34 0.80
N PHE A 817 -25.09 33.81 -0.38
CA PHE A 817 -24.71 33.28 -1.68
C PHE A 817 -23.84 34.25 -2.48
N GLN A 818 -23.43 35.37 -1.91
CA GLN A 818 -22.45 36.26 -2.50
C GLN A 818 -21.04 35.65 -2.35
N TYR A 819 -20.21 35.92 -3.35
CA TYR A 819 -18.82 35.45 -3.32
C TYR A 819 -18.02 36.32 -2.36
N TRP A 820 -17.31 35.65 -1.50
CA TRP A 820 -16.39 36.21 -0.53
C TRP A 820 -14.94 35.91 -0.96
N MET A 821 -14.13 36.96 -1.06
CA MET A 821 -12.72 36.79 -1.46
C MET A 821 -11.83 36.59 -0.23
N ASP A 822 -12.02 35.49 0.44
CA ASP A 822 -11.26 35.06 1.62
C ASP A 822 -9.87 34.47 1.29
N ARG A 823 -9.55 34.37 0.00
CA ARG A 823 -8.30 33.76 -0.51
C ARG A 823 -7.12 34.73 -0.57
N LEU A 824 -7.30 35.97 -0.18
CA LEU A 824 -6.25 36.97 -0.16
C LEU A 824 -5.79 37.24 1.26
N GLU A 825 -4.52 36.93 1.55
CA GLU A 825 -3.93 36.92 2.88
C GLU A 825 -3.56 38.32 3.37
N ALA A 826 -3.25 39.24 2.47
CA ALA A 826 -2.85 40.60 2.79
C ALA A 826 -4.00 41.57 2.96
N PHE A 827 -5.25 41.12 2.97
CA PHE A 827 -6.45 41.99 3.03
C PHE A 827 -7.38 41.55 4.17
N ALA A 828 -7.46 42.36 5.21
CA ALA A 828 -8.22 42.03 6.43
C ALA A 828 -9.74 41.98 6.27
N LEU A 829 -10.28 42.62 5.27
CA LEU A 829 -11.72 42.66 4.96
C LEU A 829 -11.94 42.23 3.52
N PRO A 830 -12.39 40.99 3.29
CA PRO A 830 -12.69 40.50 1.96
C PRO A 830 -13.97 41.22 1.43
N PRO A 831 -13.99 41.72 0.17
CA PRO A 831 -15.15 42.26 -0.44
C PRO A 831 -16.17 41.19 -0.79
N TYR A 832 -17.45 41.55 -0.68
CA TYR A 832 -18.58 40.77 -1.13
C TYR A 832 -19.06 41.18 -2.50
N GLY A 833 -19.59 40.27 -3.26
CA GLY A 833 -20.21 40.55 -4.54
C GLY A 833 -20.88 39.33 -5.13
N ASP A 834 -21.86 39.58 -6.05
CA ASP A 834 -22.49 38.49 -6.78
C ASP A 834 -21.70 38.00 -8.00
N HIS A 835 -20.58 38.67 -8.31
CA HIS A 835 -19.60 38.25 -9.29
C HIS A 835 -18.22 38.14 -8.63
N GLN A 836 -17.46 37.13 -9.00
CA GLN A 836 -16.07 36.93 -8.57
C GLN A 836 -15.20 36.49 -9.73
N LEU A 837 -14.02 37.06 -9.80
CA LEU A 837 -12.92 36.54 -10.60
C LEU A 837 -11.67 36.49 -9.71
N PHE A 838 -11.02 35.33 -9.65
CA PHE A 838 -9.82 35.12 -8.89
C PHE A 838 -8.83 34.34 -9.75
N GLY A 839 -7.56 34.64 -9.59
CA GLY A 839 -6.46 33.87 -10.19
C GLY A 839 -5.24 33.88 -9.30
N ARG A 840 -4.56 32.77 -9.26
CA ARG A 840 -3.30 32.53 -8.52
C ARG A 840 -2.31 31.84 -9.43
N VAL A 841 -1.07 32.30 -9.33
CA VAL A 841 0.08 31.71 -10.00
C VAL A 841 1.11 31.44 -8.92
N ASP A 842 1.57 30.22 -8.85
CA ASP A 842 2.64 29.79 -7.95
C ASP A 842 3.85 29.34 -8.75
N LEU A 843 5.04 29.75 -8.32
CA LEU A 843 6.32 29.18 -8.72
C LEU A 843 6.83 28.33 -7.57
N VAL A 844 6.73 27.03 -7.71
CA VAL A 844 7.18 26.06 -6.72
C VAL A 844 8.61 25.68 -7.04
N LEU A 845 9.53 25.99 -6.14
CA LEU A 845 10.97 25.73 -6.30
C LEU A 845 11.31 24.27 -5.93
N PRO A 846 12.44 23.77 -6.43
CA PRO A 846 12.96 22.48 -5.96
C PRO A 846 13.08 22.43 -4.44
N PRO A 847 12.85 21.28 -3.80
CA PRO A 847 12.93 21.15 -2.36
C PRO A 847 14.28 21.67 -1.83
N LEU A 848 14.24 22.55 -0.84
CA LEU A 848 15.42 23.05 -0.15
C LEU A 848 16.11 21.95 0.64
N VAL A 849 15.31 21.08 1.23
CA VAL A 849 15.74 19.87 1.92
C VAL A 849 14.80 18.77 1.52
N ARG A 850 15.33 17.59 1.27
CA ARG A 850 14.56 16.43 0.87
C ARG A 850 14.89 15.24 1.74
N ASN A 851 13.87 14.46 2.10
CA ASN A 851 13.98 13.28 2.95
C ASN A 851 14.73 13.61 4.26
N LEU A 852 14.27 14.68 4.94
CA LEU A 852 14.91 15.19 6.16
C LEU A 852 14.75 14.20 7.32
N GLY A 853 13.57 13.57 7.44
CA GLY A 853 13.25 12.66 8.52
C GLY A 853 13.28 13.31 9.92
N TYR A 854 13.00 14.62 10.03
CA TYR A 854 13.05 15.33 11.30
C TYR A 854 11.77 15.13 12.10
N PRO A 855 11.83 14.52 13.32
CA PRO A 855 10.64 14.22 14.09
C PRO A 855 9.98 15.49 14.65
N ILE A 856 8.64 15.54 14.60
CA ILE A 856 7.81 16.57 15.24
C ILE A 856 7.03 15.91 16.36
N LEU A 857 7.25 16.36 17.62
CA LEU A 857 6.55 15.89 18.81
C LEU A 857 6.54 14.35 18.98
N ASN A 858 7.44 13.64 18.31
CA ASN A 858 7.49 12.17 18.24
C ASN A 858 6.18 11.51 17.71
N LEU A 859 5.39 12.25 16.91
CA LEU A 859 4.13 11.78 16.32
C LEU A 859 4.22 11.68 14.80
N THR A 860 5.06 12.49 14.19
CA THR A 860 5.23 12.62 12.75
C THR A 860 6.59 13.23 12.46
N ARG A 861 6.94 13.37 11.19
CA ARG A 861 8.23 13.95 10.80
C ARG A 861 8.12 14.82 9.56
N ILE A 862 9.01 15.79 9.47
CA ILE A 862 9.18 16.60 8.26
C ILE A 862 10.02 15.79 7.29
N GLU A 863 9.49 15.53 6.10
CA GLU A 863 10.20 14.89 5.02
C GLU A 863 10.88 15.89 4.11
N ASP A 864 10.09 16.79 3.53
CA ASP A 864 10.59 17.76 2.58
C ASP A 864 10.30 19.19 3.05
N VAL A 865 11.16 20.10 2.68
CA VAL A 865 10.95 21.55 2.84
C VAL A 865 11.01 22.19 1.48
N VAL A 866 9.89 22.78 1.05
CA VAL A 866 9.72 23.37 -0.27
C VAL A 866 9.46 24.86 -0.13
N ALA A 867 10.14 25.67 -0.91
CA ALA A 867 9.86 27.10 -1.02
C ALA A 867 9.01 27.38 -2.27
N SER A 868 8.05 28.28 -2.16
CA SER A 868 7.31 28.79 -3.30
C SER A 868 7.10 30.28 -3.23
N ALA A 869 6.93 30.88 -4.37
CA ALA A 869 6.52 32.27 -4.52
C ALA A 869 5.22 32.34 -5.29
N PHE A 870 4.31 33.22 -4.89
CA PHE A 870 3.03 33.34 -5.54
C PHE A 870 2.67 34.79 -5.86
N VAL A 871 1.82 34.92 -6.86
CA VAL A 871 1.06 36.15 -7.13
C VAL A 871 -0.39 35.72 -7.28
N GLN A 872 -1.25 36.32 -6.50
CA GLN A 872 -2.68 36.07 -6.61
C GLN A 872 -3.45 37.35 -6.58
N GLY A 873 -4.63 37.31 -7.15
CA GLY A 873 -5.49 38.47 -7.13
C GLY A 873 -6.85 38.18 -7.66
N GLY A 874 -7.73 39.14 -7.41
CA GLY A 874 -9.09 38.97 -7.83
C GLY A 874 -9.91 40.19 -7.61
N ARG A 875 -11.18 40.06 -7.97
CA ARG A 875 -12.18 41.11 -7.86
C ARG A 875 -13.54 40.46 -7.60
N THR A 876 -14.30 41.11 -6.71
CA THR A 876 -15.75 40.90 -6.60
C THR A 876 -16.45 42.18 -6.99
N TRP A 877 -17.60 42.07 -7.64
CA TRP A 877 -18.40 43.22 -8.05
C TRP A 877 -19.89 42.86 -8.16
N GLY A 878 -20.74 43.86 -8.43
CA GLY A 878 -22.18 43.68 -8.61
C GLY A 878 -22.97 44.15 -7.41
N SER A 879 -24.13 43.55 -7.18
CA SER A 879 -24.94 43.84 -6.01
C SER A 879 -24.31 43.28 -4.75
N CYS A 880 -24.18 44.07 -3.75
CA CYS A 880 -23.73 43.65 -2.44
C CYS A 880 -24.59 44.31 -1.34
N THR A 881 -24.59 43.66 -0.17
CA THR A 881 -25.42 44.08 0.97
C THR A 881 -24.60 44.67 2.12
N LEU A 882 -23.29 44.46 2.18
CA LEU A 882 -22.43 44.87 3.31
C LEU A 882 -21.33 45.86 2.92
N VAL A 883 -20.33 45.44 2.19
CA VAL A 883 -19.20 46.29 1.77
C VAL A 883 -18.91 46.03 0.31
N CYS A 884 -19.26 46.99 -0.52
CA CYS A 884 -19.08 46.90 -1.96
C CYS A 884 -17.84 47.65 -2.39
N GLU A 885 -16.71 46.97 -2.45
CA GLU A 885 -15.57 47.54 -3.13
C GLU A 885 -15.40 46.88 -4.51
N SER A 886 -15.37 47.71 -5.52
CA SER A 886 -15.26 47.29 -6.91
C SER A 886 -13.81 47.24 -7.42
N GLY A 887 -12.82 47.35 -6.54
CA GLY A 887 -11.40 47.34 -6.88
C GLY A 887 -10.85 45.94 -7.18
N ILE A 888 -9.84 45.87 -8.07
CA ILE A 888 -9.00 44.70 -8.19
C ILE A 888 -8.03 44.74 -7.01
N ARG A 889 -7.88 43.57 -6.32
CA ARG A 889 -6.88 43.39 -5.29
C ARG A 889 -5.85 42.39 -5.81
N VAL A 890 -4.59 42.68 -5.60
CA VAL A 890 -3.49 41.81 -6.00
C VAL A 890 -2.46 41.79 -4.88
N GLU A 891 -2.00 40.62 -4.54
CA GLU A 891 -0.91 40.43 -3.61
C GLU A 891 0.13 39.50 -4.18
N ALA A 892 1.34 39.57 -3.64
CA ALA A 892 2.40 38.63 -3.89
C ALA A 892 2.98 38.13 -2.57
N GLY A 893 3.50 36.93 -2.56
CA GLY A 893 4.03 36.38 -1.35
C GLY A 893 5.03 35.27 -1.61
N ALA A 894 5.53 34.75 -0.51
CA ALA A 894 6.35 33.54 -0.50
C ALA A 894 5.92 32.64 0.66
N MET A 895 6.04 31.35 0.46
CA MET A 895 5.72 30.33 1.45
C MET A 895 6.88 29.37 1.62
N LEU A 896 7.03 28.88 2.83
CA LEU A 896 7.86 27.73 3.15
C LEU A 896 6.92 26.60 3.58
N THR A 897 6.88 25.56 2.79
CA THR A 897 5.99 24.42 3.00
C THR A 897 6.80 23.25 3.55
N PHE A 898 6.35 22.72 4.69
CA PHE A 898 6.87 21.54 5.33
C PHE A 898 5.95 20.39 4.95
N VAL A 899 6.46 19.44 4.19
CA VAL A 899 5.76 18.20 3.91
C VAL A 899 5.97 17.27 5.09
N VAL A 900 4.89 16.92 5.72
CA VAL A 900 4.89 16.15 6.97
C VAL A 900 4.30 14.78 6.67
N ASP A 901 5.07 13.73 6.97
CA ASP A 901 4.60 12.36 6.84
C ASP A 901 3.65 12.04 7.99
N GLY A 902 2.42 11.70 7.65
CA GLY A 902 1.38 11.43 8.64
C GLY A 902 1.43 10.01 9.18
N VAL A 903 1.01 9.86 10.44
CA VAL A 903 1.02 8.60 11.22
C VAL A 903 0.28 7.43 10.55
N LEU A 904 -0.60 7.70 9.59
CA LEU A 904 -1.45 6.69 8.93
C LEU A 904 -1.30 6.68 7.40
N GLY A 905 -0.15 7.11 6.89
CA GLY A 905 0.14 7.07 5.45
C GLY A 905 -0.45 8.24 4.65
N GLY A 906 -0.93 9.29 5.32
CA GLY A 906 -1.35 10.54 4.69
C GLY A 906 -0.30 11.63 4.91
N ASN A 907 0.20 12.23 3.84
CA ASN A 907 1.06 13.41 3.95
C ASN A 907 0.23 14.67 4.19
N LEU A 908 0.73 15.56 5.04
CA LEU A 908 0.21 16.90 5.24
C LEU A 908 1.24 17.92 4.77
N ALA A 909 0.76 19.03 4.22
CA ALA A 909 1.58 20.20 3.93
C ALA A 909 1.25 21.32 4.92
N ILE A 910 2.24 21.75 5.69
CA ILE A 910 2.13 22.89 6.60
C ILE A 910 2.95 24.03 6.01
N SER A 911 2.27 25.08 5.57
CA SER A 911 2.91 26.21 4.91
C SER A 911 2.87 27.44 5.81
N LEU A 912 4.03 28.04 6.03
CA LEU A 912 4.17 29.35 6.66
C LEU A 912 4.47 30.37 5.56
N GLY A 913 3.60 31.33 5.40
CA GLY A 913 3.70 32.28 4.32
C GLY A 913 3.74 33.76 4.80
N TYR A 914 4.19 34.60 3.89
CA TYR A 914 4.16 36.04 4.03
C TYR A 914 3.64 36.65 2.74
N ALA A 915 2.60 37.49 2.84
CA ALA A 915 1.97 38.15 1.72
C ALA A 915 2.06 39.70 1.84
N VAL A 916 2.25 40.35 0.73
CA VAL A 916 2.30 41.81 0.62
C VAL A 916 1.30 42.30 -0.43
N PRO A 917 0.48 43.31 -0.17
CA PRO A 917 -0.44 43.87 -1.14
C PRO A 917 0.34 44.60 -2.23
N LEU A 918 0.03 44.32 -3.48
CA LEU A 918 0.56 44.99 -4.66
C LEU A 918 -0.43 46.02 -5.22
N LEU A 919 -1.74 45.73 -5.14
CA LEU A 919 -2.79 46.57 -5.63
C LEU A 919 -4.05 46.43 -4.75
N GLY A 920 -4.61 47.54 -4.31
CA GLY A 920 -5.77 47.62 -3.40
C GLY A 920 -5.51 48.63 -2.30
N LEU A 921 -6.54 49.34 -1.83
CA LEU A 921 -6.37 50.51 -0.93
C LEU A 921 -6.22 50.14 0.55
N ASP A 922 -6.55 48.88 0.93
CA ASP A 922 -6.70 48.48 2.35
C ASP A 922 -5.83 47.27 2.72
N GLY A 923 -4.87 46.95 1.90
CA GLY A 923 -4.00 45.80 2.18
C GLY A 923 -2.87 46.10 3.15
N GLU A 924 -2.61 45.24 4.09
CA GLU A 924 -1.44 45.22 4.96
C GLU A 924 -0.68 43.91 4.78
N SER A 925 0.63 43.98 4.94
CA SER A 925 1.44 42.74 4.90
C SER A 925 1.07 41.78 6.02
N SER A 926 0.89 40.53 5.70
CA SER A 926 0.45 39.49 6.65
C SER A 926 1.37 38.28 6.67
N VAL A 927 1.44 37.67 7.82
CA VAL A 927 1.97 36.29 7.98
C VAL A 927 0.79 35.36 8.14
N PHE A 928 0.82 34.26 7.38
CA PHE A 928 -0.28 33.29 7.43
C PHE A 928 0.25 31.85 7.57
N LEU A 929 -0.61 30.98 8.08
CA LEU A 929 -0.37 29.55 8.21
C LEU A 929 -1.45 28.80 7.43
N GLU A 930 -1.04 27.94 6.51
CA GLU A 930 -1.94 27.08 5.73
C GLU A 930 -1.64 25.61 6.02
N VAL A 931 -2.68 24.81 6.20
CA VAL A 931 -2.56 23.36 6.31
C VAL A 931 -3.37 22.73 5.20
N SER A 932 -2.72 21.92 4.38
CA SER A 932 -3.35 21.29 3.20
C SER A 932 -2.80 19.89 2.99
N LEU A 933 -3.44 19.13 2.11
CA LEU A 933 -2.83 17.91 1.58
C LEU A 933 -1.78 18.32 0.53
N PRO A 934 -0.61 17.66 0.50
CA PRO A 934 0.40 17.93 -0.52
C PRO A 934 -0.18 17.65 -1.91
N ARG A 935 0.01 18.56 -2.84
CA ARG A 935 -0.44 18.43 -4.23
C ARG A 935 0.61 17.78 -5.11
#